data_1b0f742128de10500b76e63a20b34097
#
_entry.id   1b0f742128de10500b76e63a20b34097
#
_cell.length_a   1.000
_cell.length_b   1.000
_cell.length_c   1.000
_cell.angle_alpha   90.00
_cell.angle_beta   90.00
_cell.angle_gamma   90.00
#
_symmetry.space_group_name_H-M   'P 1'
#
loop_
_entity.id
_entity.type
_entity.pdbx_description
1 polymer ?
#
loop_
_entity_poly.entity_id
_entity_poly.type
_entity_poly.pdbx_seq_one_letter_code
_entity_poly.pdbx_strand_id
1 'polypeptide(L)'
;MPSPSRRTSRYTLGAEAMLAGLAVLGPLALGGAPAWVLWPLVGLSAVAAVLACIGARRQGRKLHLPLFVLPLGVGAALCLVQLVPLPPGLLARVSPEAASLREFALVPLGLPAAGPVSLDPPATWRELAKSLAYGLAFLAAVEVCRSQRSRRRLLATLAFTGAGVALLGLGHALLGFDALFGVRAYAHVRPPLVTPFGNPNHLAGFLGLSATVALGLALVDQGVKRLAFFAAAGLSGMGVLLSLSRAGIFFFLVGQGLVAVGLWLQRRSGSRRRRSGGLAALLVLCASVGAGGYVAWEKLVVEASTARSMETLRQGKLDLWPMMAEAARAFPVLGMGRGAFEAAFPRYQSEPNPNTLTHPENAALQLAAEFGVPGLVLLVGWVWGFVRLLRRGRLEPLELAVLSGLFALGMHNLFDFSLELPACAVAALVALAAVVRQEGEPHAEGTAPSGRWRLPASGALAGAVALGLVGFGALVPGRHTLAEAEGELSGLLASRVPVEDVRARGLGLIARHPADYLLYGLIGMAYAEAGPAHAGEALAFVNRALFLKPVDAASHRIAARALLELGRRRQAFLEYRLAREAGDAEVLSHEALRQARTVEELQVLTSERPALAWEVANALAAQPEPMVRTLAWFAWAREHFATVPDAEHLWTHEARLRLVRGELREAAALSGELEQRAPDKLDAQLLRAEVLRAQGQGPEAIRVLERLVPRFPDNVGLAFTLARQLVDEGLTHRAREVLGRAAPFIVDAEQRARLLTLEGACFEREGLLSRALERYQTVTWLAPSPGAQFTVARIQEAMGRYGDAARAVREGVRLLPPEARPGWDAWVARLEGQQRQHMEERRQQFLSNPQEEETENLLRPVGEEPQ
;
A
#
# COMPACT_ATOMS: atom_id res chain seq x y z
N MET A 1 36.48 39.20 -38.59
CA MET A 1 35.35 38.65 -39.35
C MET A 1 34.66 37.60 -38.49
N PRO A 2 33.38 37.68 -38.20
CA PRO A 2 32.69 36.64 -37.47
C PRO A 2 32.66 35.39 -38.37
N SER A 3 33.13 34.26 -37.85
CA SER A 3 33.08 32.96 -38.52
C SER A 3 31.65 32.64 -38.96
N PRO A 4 31.41 32.12 -40.17
CA PRO A 4 30.07 31.81 -40.66
C PRO A 4 29.45 30.81 -39.70
N SER A 5 28.27 31.14 -39.13
CA SER A 5 27.48 30.27 -38.28
C SER A 5 27.27 28.94 -39.03
N ARG A 6 28.03 27.87 -38.65
CA ARG A 6 27.84 26.52 -39.22
C ARG A 6 26.38 26.13 -39.00
N ARG A 7 25.60 26.06 -40.07
CA ARG A 7 24.20 25.57 -40.04
C ARG A 7 24.18 24.20 -39.38
N THR A 8 23.32 24.04 -38.36
CA THR A 8 23.11 22.76 -37.70
C THR A 8 22.71 21.72 -38.76
N SER A 9 23.39 20.59 -38.82
CA SER A 9 23.09 19.54 -39.78
C SER A 9 21.67 19.02 -39.58
N ARG A 10 20.96 18.69 -40.70
CA ARG A 10 19.64 18.06 -40.64
C ARG A 10 19.64 16.79 -39.77
N TYR A 11 20.73 16.06 -39.76
CA TYR A 11 20.89 14.86 -38.93
C TYR A 11 20.97 15.19 -37.42
N THR A 12 21.69 16.27 -37.08
CA THR A 12 21.73 16.74 -35.67
C THR A 12 20.35 17.23 -35.21
N LEU A 13 19.58 17.88 -36.12
CA LEU A 13 18.20 18.28 -35.82
C LEU A 13 17.28 17.06 -35.66
N GLY A 14 17.43 16.01 -36.47
CA GLY A 14 16.73 14.75 -36.33
C GLY A 14 17.04 14.05 -35.01
N ALA A 15 18.30 13.98 -34.59
CA ALA A 15 18.71 13.44 -33.30
C ALA A 15 18.12 14.25 -32.15
N GLU A 16 18.14 15.58 -32.25
CA GLU A 16 17.48 16.47 -31.25
C GLU A 16 16.00 16.21 -31.13
N ALA A 17 15.29 16.04 -32.26
CA ALA A 17 13.85 15.73 -32.25
C ALA A 17 13.53 14.38 -31.57
N MET A 18 14.36 13.34 -31.82
CA MET A 18 14.19 12.04 -31.12
C MET A 18 14.40 12.16 -29.62
N LEU A 19 15.44 12.89 -29.19
CA LEU A 19 15.70 13.13 -27.76
C LEU A 19 14.60 13.99 -27.09
N ALA A 20 14.12 15.01 -27.80
CA ALA A 20 12.98 15.80 -27.34
C ALA A 20 11.71 14.95 -27.22
N GLY A 21 11.48 14.05 -28.20
CA GLY A 21 10.40 13.07 -28.13
C GLY A 21 10.50 12.17 -26.91
N LEU A 22 11.68 11.65 -26.58
CA LEU A 22 11.90 10.84 -25.38
C LEU A 22 11.62 11.65 -24.08
N ALA A 23 12.08 12.91 -24.04
CA ALA A 23 11.89 13.78 -22.89
C ALA A 23 10.41 14.17 -22.64
N VAL A 24 9.58 14.14 -23.67
CA VAL A 24 8.13 14.43 -23.60
C VAL A 24 7.31 13.16 -23.42
N LEU A 25 7.55 12.14 -24.28
CA LEU A 25 6.74 10.91 -24.29
C LEU A 25 6.99 10.05 -23.06
N GLY A 26 8.23 9.99 -22.56
CA GLY A 26 8.54 9.23 -21.33
C GLY A 26 7.67 9.60 -20.14
N PRO A 27 7.63 10.90 -19.73
CA PRO A 27 6.74 11.34 -18.67
C PRO A 27 5.26 11.09 -18.93
N LEU A 28 4.79 11.34 -20.18
CA LEU A 28 3.36 11.17 -20.51
C LEU A 28 2.93 9.69 -20.63
N ALA A 29 3.86 8.79 -20.92
CA ALA A 29 3.63 7.34 -20.99
C ALA A 29 3.76 6.68 -19.60
N LEU A 30 3.03 7.17 -18.61
CA LEU A 30 3.02 6.69 -17.24
C LEU A 30 4.41 6.70 -16.55
N GLY A 31 5.19 7.76 -16.79
CA GLY A 31 6.55 7.84 -16.27
C GLY A 31 7.54 6.87 -16.94
N GLY A 32 7.08 6.08 -17.90
CA GLY A 32 7.85 5.03 -18.55
C GLY A 32 7.80 3.68 -17.83
N ALA A 33 6.96 3.53 -16.82
CA ALA A 33 6.86 2.30 -16.03
C ALA A 33 6.38 1.06 -16.82
N PRO A 34 5.38 1.14 -17.74
CA PRO A 34 4.91 -0.04 -18.46
C PRO A 34 5.98 -0.61 -19.41
N ALA A 35 6.07 -1.95 -19.46
CA ALA A 35 7.07 -2.66 -20.27
C ALA A 35 7.04 -2.30 -21.76
N TRP A 36 5.87 -1.99 -22.35
CA TRP A 36 5.75 -1.58 -23.75
C TRP A 36 6.51 -0.29 -24.09
N VAL A 37 6.74 0.60 -23.10
CA VAL A 37 7.49 1.86 -23.28
C VAL A 37 8.95 1.60 -23.63
N LEU A 38 9.49 0.44 -23.30
CA LEU A 38 10.86 0.09 -23.59
C LEU A 38 11.11 -0.01 -25.11
N TRP A 39 10.13 -0.41 -25.91
CA TRP A 39 10.26 -0.50 -27.37
C TRP A 39 10.52 0.88 -28.01
N PRO A 40 9.67 1.91 -27.80
CA PRO A 40 9.98 3.26 -28.30
C PRO A 40 11.22 3.86 -27.62
N LEU A 41 11.51 3.55 -26.34
CA LEU A 41 12.73 4.01 -25.68
C LEU A 41 13.98 3.55 -26.42
N VAL A 42 14.12 2.25 -26.69
CA VAL A 42 15.25 1.67 -27.42
C VAL A 42 15.29 2.21 -28.85
N GLY A 43 14.13 2.26 -29.54
CA GLY A 43 14.05 2.74 -30.93
C GLY A 43 14.48 4.19 -31.09
N LEU A 44 13.89 5.09 -30.33
CA LEU A 44 14.21 6.51 -30.43
C LEU A 44 15.64 6.80 -29.97
N SER A 45 16.16 6.09 -28.95
CA SER A 45 17.55 6.22 -28.51
C SER A 45 18.55 5.77 -29.58
N ALA A 46 18.27 4.62 -30.20
CA ALA A 46 19.11 4.10 -31.29
C ALA A 46 19.11 5.04 -32.52
N VAL A 47 17.91 5.47 -32.94
CA VAL A 47 17.78 6.42 -34.07
C VAL A 47 18.48 7.75 -33.73
N ALA A 48 18.33 8.29 -32.55
CA ALA A 48 19.01 9.50 -32.10
C ALA A 48 20.54 9.35 -32.19
N ALA A 49 21.09 8.24 -31.68
CA ALA A 49 22.53 7.95 -31.74
C ALA A 49 23.04 7.77 -33.18
N VAL A 50 22.31 7.03 -33.99
CA VAL A 50 22.66 6.84 -35.42
C VAL A 50 22.69 8.19 -36.18
N LEU A 51 21.65 9.01 -36.01
CA LEU A 51 21.59 10.34 -36.64
C LEU A 51 22.71 11.26 -36.14
N ALA A 52 23.01 11.24 -34.84
CA ALA A 52 24.13 12.00 -34.26
C ALA A 52 25.48 11.56 -34.88
N CYS A 53 25.71 10.25 -35.02
CA CYS A 53 26.91 9.68 -35.64
C CYS A 53 27.02 10.05 -37.13
N ILE A 54 25.93 9.96 -37.90
CA ILE A 54 25.90 10.38 -39.31
C ILE A 54 26.22 11.87 -39.43
N GLY A 55 25.65 12.71 -38.55
CA GLY A 55 25.90 14.12 -38.49
C GLY A 55 27.40 14.45 -38.26
N ALA A 56 28.02 13.76 -37.28
CA ALA A 56 29.44 13.88 -36.98
C ALA A 56 30.33 13.39 -38.13
N ARG A 57 30.00 12.22 -38.73
CA ARG A 57 30.75 11.66 -39.89
C ARG A 57 30.76 12.62 -41.07
N ARG A 58 29.60 13.19 -41.44
CA ARG A 58 29.52 14.15 -42.57
C ARG A 58 30.26 15.45 -42.33
N GLN A 59 30.51 15.77 -41.06
CA GLN A 59 31.34 16.93 -40.68
C GLN A 59 32.82 16.58 -40.49
N GLY A 60 33.26 15.36 -40.81
CA GLY A 60 34.64 14.89 -40.64
C GLY A 60 35.10 14.84 -39.17
N ARG A 61 34.16 14.77 -38.21
CA ARG A 61 34.48 14.84 -36.78
C ARG A 61 34.57 13.45 -36.15
N LYS A 62 35.39 13.34 -35.08
CA LYS A 62 35.39 12.19 -34.17
C LYS A 62 34.41 12.43 -33.04
N LEU A 63 33.74 11.39 -32.55
CA LEU A 63 32.89 11.46 -31.34
C LEU A 63 33.76 11.37 -30.08
N HIS A 64 33.43 12.21 -29.12
CA HIS A 64 34.02 12.14 -27.80
C HIS A 64 33.15 11.26 -26.89
N LEU A 65 33.77 10.30 -26.20
CA LEU A 65 33.14 9.52 -25.17
C LEU A 65 33.35 10.18 -23.82
N PRO A 66 32.30 10.77 -23.19
CA PRO A 66 32.42 11.32 -21.85
C PRO A 66 32.61 10.18 -20.84
N LEU A 67 33.23 10.50 -19.71
CA LEU A 67 33.51 9.54 -18.64
C LEU A 67 32.27 8.77 -18.20
N PHE A 68 31.11 9.42 -18.17
CA PHE A 68 29.82 8.84 -17.75
C PHE A 68 29.27 7.72 -18.66
N VAL A 69 29.83 7.57 -19.88
CA VAL A 69 29.50 6.41 -20.73
C VAL A 69 30.05 5.11 -20.13
N LEU A 70 31.20 5.19 -19.40
CA LEU A 70 31.84 4.02 -18.84
C LEU A 70 30.97 3.26 -17.83
N PRO A 71 30.40 3.91 -16.77
CA PRO A 71 29.50 3.21 -15.86
C PRO A 71 28.25 2.64 -16.55
N LEU A 72 27.68 3.33 -17.58
CA LEU A 72 26.56 2.79 -18.35
C LEU A 72 26.96 1.53 -19.13
N GLY A 73 28.13 1.56 -19.79
CA GLY A 73 28.65 0.41 -20.53
C GLY A 73 29.04 -0.77 -19.63
N VAL A 74 29.63 -0.50 -18.48
CA VAL A 74 29.96 -1.53 -17.48
C VAL A 74 28.68 -2.15 -16.88
N GLY A 75 27.65 -1.33 -16.59
CA GLY A 75 26.35 -1.82 -16.13
C GLY A 75 25.71 -2.77 -17.15
N ALA A 76 25.71 -2.39 -18.44
CA ALA A 76 25.22 -3.28 -19.51
C ALA A 76 26.05 -4.58 -19.62
N ALA A 77 27.38 -4.49 -19.51
CA ALA A 77 28.24 -5.67 -19.54
C ALA A 77 27.98 -6.61 -18.33
N LEU A 78 27.76 -6.05 -17.15
CA LEU A 78 27.39 -6.84 -15.95
C LEU A 78 26.04 -7.55 -16.15
N CYS A 79 25.03 -6.90 -16.72
CA CYS A 79 23.78 -7.56 -17.09
C CYS A 79 24.01 -8.77 -18.02
N LEU A 80 24.87 -8.62 -19.04
CA LEU A 80 25.23 -9.72 -19.94
C LEU A 80 25.91 -10.87 -19.19
N VAL A 81 26.86 -10.57 -18.29
CA VAL A 81 27.55 -11.56 -17.46
C VAL A 81 26.54 -12.32 -16.58
N GLN A 82 25.60 -11.61 -15.95
CA GLN A 82 24.56 -12.19 -15.10
C GLN A 82 23.58 -13.10 -15.88
N LEU A 83 23.46 -12.92 -17.19
CA LEU A 83 22.59 -13.70 -18.07
C LEU A 83 23.26 -14.96 -18.64
N VAL A 84 24.59 -15.12 -18.49
CA VAL A 84 25.30 -16.30 -18.96
C VAL A 84 24.90 -17.52 -18.13
N PRO A 85 24.36 -18.59 -18.73
CA PRO A 85 24.09 -19.83 -18.01
C PRO A 85 25.40 -20.47 -17.53
N LEU A 86 25.48 -20.76 -16.24
CA LEU A 86 26.64 -21.39 -15.61
C LEU A 86 26.32 -22.83 -15.19
N PRO A 87 27.27 -23.75 -15.30
CA PRO A 87 27.12 -25.08 -14.71
C PRO A 87 27.07 -24.96 -13.15
N PRO A 88 26.40 -25.92 -12.45
CA PRO A 88 26.15 -25.82 -11.00
C PRO A 88 27.39 -25.56 -10.17
N GLY A 89 28.50 -26.24 -10.46
CA GLY A 89 29.76 -26.06 -9.72
C GLY A 89 30.41 -24.68 -9.87
N LEU A 90 30.23 -24.01 -11.04
CA LEU A 90 30.72 -22.65 -11.24
C LEU A 90 29.76 -21.64 -10.62
N LEU A 91 28.45 -21.87 -10.75
CA LEU A 91 27.43 -21.01 -10.12
C LEU A 91 27.59 -21.01 -8.60
N ALA A 92 27.84 -22.17 -7.97
CA ALA A 92 28.09 -22.27 -6.54
C ALA A 92 29.32 -21.50 -6.06
N ARG A 93 30.33 -21.32 -6.91
CA ARG A 93 31.53 -20.52 -6.58
C ARG A 93 31.29 -18.99 -6.73
N VAL A 94 30.51 -18.61 -7.74
CA VAL A 94 30.27 -17.19 -8.08
C VAL A 94 29.11 -16.62 -7.30
N SER A 95 28.07 -17.38 -7.09
CA SER A 95 26.86 -17.01 -6.35
C SER A 95 26.31 -18.23 -5.59
N PRO A 96 26.85 -18.55 -4.41
CA PRO A 96 26.43 -19.71 -3.60
C PRO A 96 24.94 -19.71 -3.29
N GLU A 97 24.39 -18.52 -2.99
CA GLU A 97 22.97 -18.36 -2.67
C GLU A 97 22.07 -18.65 -3.89
N ALA A 98 22.41 -18.16 -5.09
CA ALA A 98 21.68 -18.48 -6.30
C ALA A 98 21.74 -19.99 -6.64
N ALA A 99 22.86 -20.63 -6.39
CA ALA A 99 23.02 -22.08 -6.57
C ALA A 99 22.15 -22.86 -5.58
N SER A 100 22.20 -22.54 -4.29
CA SER A 100 21.38 -23.14 -3.24
C SER A 100 19.88 -22.99 -3.52
N LEU A 101 19.44 -21.80 -3.93
CA LEU A 101 18.05 -21.53 -4.29
C LEU A 101 17.60 -22.44 -5.44
N ARG A 102 18.41 -22.56 -6.51
CA ARG A 102 18.07 -23.41 -7.66
C ARG A 102 18.07 -24.87 -7.28
N GLU A 103 19.01 -25.31 -6.48
CA GLU A 103 19.07 -26.69 -6.00
C GLU A 103 17.83 -27.08 -5.19
N PHE A 104 17.44 -26.24 -4.23
CA PHE A 104 16.26 -26.51 -3.40
C PHE A 104 14.93 -26.36 -4.17
N ALA A 105 14.78 -25.30 -4.96
CA ALA A 105 13.51 -24.97 -5.57
C ALA A 105 13.26 -25.73 -6.89
N LEU A 106 14.29 -25.96 -7.72
CA LEU A 106 14.14 -26.49 -9.09
C LEU A 106 14.42 -27.97 -9.21
N VAL A 107 15.51 -28.48 -8.60
CA VAL A 107 15.95 -29.86 -8.82
C VAL A 107 14.89 -30.89 -8.46
N PRO A 108 14.19 -30.79 -7.31
CA PRO A 108 13.14 -31.75 -6.99
C PRO A 108 11.91 -31.68 -7.89
N LEU A 109 11.77 -30.64 -8.72
CA LEU A 109 10.72 -30.48 -9.73
C LEU A 109 11.15 -31.03 -11.11
N GLY A 110 12.36 -31.57 -11.23
CA GLY A 110 12.95 -32.07 -12.48
C GLY A 110 13.51 -30.96 -13.37
N LEU A 111 13.67 -29.74 -12.82
CA LEU A 111 14.25 -28.61 -13.55
C LEU A 111 15.77 -28.51 -13.29
N PRO A 112 16.57 -27.97 -14.25
CA PRO A 112 18.01 -27.95 -14.12
C PRO A 112 18.50 -26.97 -13.03
N ALA A 113 19.49 -27.38 -12.22
CA ALA A 113 20.20 -26.49 -11.31
C ALA A 113 21.14 -25.50 -12.06
N ALA A 114 21.61 -25.88 -13.27
CA ALA A 114 22.37 -24.99 -14.13
C ALA A 114 21.54 -23.80 -14.57
N GLY A 115 22.15 -22.63 -14.63
CA GLY A 115 21.44 -21.44 -15.08
C GLY A 115 22.25 -20.15 -14.86
N PRO A 116 21.69 -19.00 -15.22
CA PRO A 116 22.34 -17.71 -15.03
C PRO A 116 22.40 -17.32 -13.54
N VAL A 117 23.30 -16.38 -13.21
CA VAL A 117 23.35 -15.77 -11.88
C VAL A 117 22.05 -15.03 -11.57
N SER A 118 21.47 -14.39 -12.58
CA SER A 118 20.19 -13.71 -12.42
C SER A 118 19.08 -14.67 -11.95
N LEU A 119 18.35 -14.26 -10.92
CA LEU A 119 17.19 -14.94 -10.37
C LEU A 119 15.87 -14.55 -11.06
N ASP A 120 15.91 -13.52 -11.90
CA ASP A 120 14.86 -13.17 -12.87
C ASP A 120 15.50 -12.76 -14.21
N PRO A 121 15.88 -13.73 -15.05
CA PRO A 121 16.50 -13.46 -16.35
C PRO A 121 15.69 -12.52 -17.24
N PRO A 122 14.36 -12.63 -17.39
CA PRO A 122 13.58 -11.67 -18.16
C PRO A 122 13.69 -10.23 -17.69
N ALA A 123 13.71 -10.01 -16.36
CA ALA A 123 13.92 -8.66 -15.80
C ALA A 123 15.33 -8.14 -16.16
N THR A 124 16.36 -8.99 -16.03
CA THR A 124 17.75 -8.59 -16.39
C THR A 124 17.89 -8.28 -17.88
N TRP A 125 17.17 -8.97 -18.76
CA TRP A 125 17.11 -8.62 -20.18
C TRP A 125 16.48 -7.24 -20.42
N ARG A 126 15.41 -6.89 -19.69
CA ARG A 126 14.80 -5.53 -19.74
C ARG A 126 15.78 -4.47 -19.29
N GLU A 127 16.50 -4.73 -18.18
CA GLU A 127 17.48 -3.79 -17.65
C GLU A 127 18.69 -3.63 -18.57
N LEU A 128 19.12 -4.67 -19.27
CA LEU A 128 20.11 -4.58 -20.33
C LEU A 128 19.63 -3.65 -21.46
N ALA A 129 18.40 -3.83 -21.94
CA ALA A 129 17.81 -2.98 -22.98
C ALA A 129 17.72 -1.51 -22.53
N LYS A 130 17.31 -1.24 -21.28
CA LYS A 130 17.29 0.10 -20.67
C LYS A 130 18.70 0.70 -20.62
N SER A 131 19.69 -0.04 -20.13
CA SER A 131 21.09 0.42 -20.02
C SER A 131 21.66 0.79 -21.38
N LEU A 132 21.40 -0.02 -22.41
CA LEU A 132 21.84 0.26 -23.78
C LEU A 132 21.13 1.50 -24.36
N ALA A 133 19.82 1.62 -24.17
CA ALA A 133 19.05 2.79 -24.61
C ALA A 133 19.55 4.07 -23.93
N TYR A 134 19.81 4.04 -22.62
CA TYR A 134 20.35 5.17 -21.86
C TYR A 134 21.75 5.56 -22.37
N GLY A 135 22.62 4.59 -22.62
CA GLY A 135 23.94 4.84 -23.22
C GLY A 135 23.83 5.51 -24.58
N LEU A 136 22.97 5.01 -25.48
CA LEU A 136 22.73 5.59 -26.83
C LEU A 136 22.12 6.99 -26.76
N ALA A 137 21.08 7.18 -25.89
CA ALA A 137 20.46 8.49 -25.69
C ALA A 137 21.48 9.52 -25.15
N PHE A 138 22.31 9.12 -24.17
CA PHE A 138 23.34 9.98 -23.59
C PHE A 138 24.40 10.39 -24.62
N LEU A 139 24.91 9.45 -25.41
CA LEU A 139 25.85 9.73 -26.48
C LEU A 139 25.27 10.68 -27.53
N ALA A 140 24.01 10.46 -27.94
CA ALA A 140 23.32 11.37 -28.85
C ALA A 140 23.16 12.76 -28.25
N ALA A 141 22.72 12.83 -26.95
CA ALA A 141 22.52 14.09 -26.26
C ALA A 141 23.82 14.89 -26.10
N VAL A 142 24.94 14.24 -25.79
CA VAL A 142 26.26 14.87 -25.73
C VAL A 142 26.64 15.47 -27.08
N GLU A 143 26.42 14.75 -28.18
CA GLU A 143 26.76 15.26 -29.53
C GLU A 143 25.82 16.40 -29.97
N VAL A 144 24.52 16.30 -29.66
CA VAL A 144 23.54 17.37 -29.94
C VAL A 144 23.81 18.61 -29.10
N CYS A 145 24.18 18.47 -27.84
CA CYS A 145 24.46 19.57 -26.91
C CYS A 145 25.75 20.34 -27.21
N ARG A 146 26.56 19.92 -28.20
CA ARG A 146 27.66 20.75 -28.75
C ARG A 146 27.15 22.06 -29.31
N SER A 147 25.96 22.07 -29.91
CA SER A 147 25.31 23.30 -30.36
C SER A 147 24.62 23.99 -29.17
N GLN A 148 25.03 25.22 -28.87
CA GLN A 148 24.38 26.03 -27.81
C GLN A 148 22.87 26.20 -28.06
N ARG A 149 22.44 26.26 -29.32
CA ARG A 149 21.00 26.35 -29.67
C ARG A 149 20.27 25.05 -29.36
N SER A 150 20.83 23.91 -29.75
CA SER A 150 20.24 22.58 -29.51
C SER A 150 20.24 22.24 -27.99
N ARG A 151 21.34 22.54 -27.30
CA ARG A 151 21.44 22.43 -25.83
C ARG A 151 20.31 23.18 -25.14
N ARG A 152 20.08 24.44 -25.51
CA ARG A 152 19.00 25.25 -24.92
C ARG A 152 17.62 24.73 -25.28
N ARG A 153 17.39 24.24 -26.51
CA ARG A 153 16.10 23.66 -26.89
C ARG A 153 15.79 22.38 -26.14
N LEU A 154 16.75 21.47 -25.97
CA LEU A 154 16.55 20.25 -25.19
C LEU A 154 16.25 20.55 -23.71
N LEU A 155 17.01 21.47 -23.09
CA LEU A 155 16.73 21.89 -21.72
C LEU A 155 15.37 22.61 -21.58
N ALA A 156 15.00 23.42 -22.60
CA ALA A 156 13.69 24.06 -22.63
C ALA A 156 12.55 23.03 -22.77
N THR A 157 12.75 22.00 -23.61
CA THR A 157 11.81 20.88 -23.70
C THR A 157 11.60 20.23 -22.33
N LEU A 158 12.68 19.91 -21.61
CA LEU A 158 12.56 19.32 -20.27
C LEU A 158 11.84 20.26 -19.28
N ALA A 159 12.17 21.56 -19.28
CA ALA A 159 11.53 22.55 -18.42
C ALA A 159 10.02 22.68 -18.67
N PHE A 160 9.61 22.76 -19.94
CA PHE A 160 8.19 22.87 -20.29
C PHE A 160 7.44 21.55 -20.17
N THR A 161 8.08 20.40 -20.33
CA THR A 161 7.47 19.10 -20.04
C THR A 161 7.15 18.99 -18.55
N GLY A 162 8.08 19.40 -17.67
CA GLY A 162 7.80 19.43 -16.23
C GLY A 162 6.63 20.35 -15.87
N ALA A 163 6.62 21.58 -16.41
CA ALA A 163 5.50 22.51 -16.22
C ALA A 163 4.17 21.94 -16.74
N GLY A 164 4.20 21.27 -17.92
CA GLY A 164 3.01 20.62 -18.49
C GLY A 164 2.48 19.47 -17.64
N VAL A 165 3.35 18.64 -17.06
CA VAL A 165 2.95 17.56 -16.13
C VAL A 165 2.37 18.15 -14.84
N ALA A 166 2.95 19.22 -14.31
CA ALA A 166 2.44 19.92 -13.14
C ALA A 166 1.05 20.55 -13.39
N LEU A 167 0.89 21.22 -14.56
CA LEU A 167 -0.41 21.77 -14.99
C LEU A 167 -1.46 20.68 -15.21
N LEU A 168 -1.09 19.54 -15.75
CA LEU A 168 -1.99 18.40 -15.92
C LEU A 168 -2.50 17.91 -14.56
N GLY A 169 -1.59 17.71 -13.58
CA GLY A 169 -1.99 17.30 -12.22
C GLY A 169 -2.87 18.35 -11.53
N LEU A 170 -2.54 19.63 -11.66
CA LEU A 170 -3.37 20.71 -11.14
C LEU A 170 -4.73 20.79 -11.84
N GLY A 171 -4.78 20.60 -13.16
CA GLY A 171 -6.02 20.53 -13.91
C GLY A 171 -6.94 19.41 -13.46
N HIS A 172 -6.40 18.19 -13.25
CA HIS A 172 -7.18 17.08 -12.68
C HIS A 172 -7.73 17.42 -11.28
N ALA A 173 -6.89 18.03 -10.42
CA ALA A 173 -7.32 18.41 -9.08
C ALA A 173 -8.42 19.48 -9.08
N LEU A 174 -8.30 20.51 -9.95
CA LEU A 174 -9.29 21.58 -10.07
C LEU A 174 -10.61 21.10 -10.68
N LEU A 175 -10.56 20.15 -11.61
CA LEU A 175 -11.75 19.57 -12.27
C LEU A 175 -12.35 18.40 -11.49
N GLY A 176 -11.76 18.02 -10.34
CA GLY A 176 -12.27 16.93 -9.50
C GLY A 176 -12.09 15.53 -10.14
N PHE A 177 -11.16 15.35 -11.06
CA PHE A 177 -10.91 14.06 -11.68
C PHE A 177 -10.16 13.13 -10.72
N ASP A 178 -10.73 11.93 -10.50
CA ASP A 178 -10.17 10.87 -9.66
C ASP A 178 -9.31 9.88 -10.46
N ALA A 179 -9.38 9.96 -11.79
CA ALA A 179 -8.67 9.08 -12.71
C ALA A 179 -7.87 9.91 -13.72
N LEU A 180 -6.71 9.38 -14.14
CA LEU A 180 -5.89 10.00 -15.18
C LEU A 180 -6.69 10.07 -16.49
N PHE A 181 -6.85 11.28 -17.02
CA PHE A 181 -7.69 11.59 -18.19
C PHE A 181 -9.16 11.10 -18.07
N GLY A 182 -9.66 10.90 -16.84
CA GLY A 182 -10.98 10.35 -16.59
C GLY A 182 -11.16 8.86 -16.91
N VAL A 183 -10.09 8.15 -17.29
CA VAL A 183 -10.16 6.76 -17.78
C VAL A 183 -9.41 5.79 -16.86
N ARG A 184 -8.21 6.16 -16.39
CA ARG A 184 -7.35 5.27 -15.62
C ARG A 184 -7.31 5.64 -14.14
N ALA A 185 -8.02 4.87 -13.32
CA ALA A 185 -7.90 4.95 -11.87
C ALA A 185 -6.60 4.28 -11.37
N TYR A 186 -6.06 4.74 -10.23
CA TYR A 186 -4.98 4.08 -9.53
C TYR A 186 -5.56 3.03 -8.58
N ALA A 187 -5.07 1.78 -8.66
CA ALA A 187 -5.72 0.62 -8.05
C ALA A 187 -5.65 0.59 -6.51
N HIS A 188 -4.58 1.11 -5.89
CA HIS A 188 -4.34 0.90 -4.46
C HIS A 188 -4.20 2.17 -3.62
N VAL A 189 -3.71 3.25 -4.18
CA VAL A 189 -3.52 4.53 -3.46
C VAL A 189 -3.86 5.69 -4.40
N ARG A 190 -4.73 6.58 -3.94
CA ARG A 190 -5.02 7.82 -4.66
C ARG A 190 -3.86 8.80 -4.42
N PRO A 191 -3.05 9.12 -5.44
CA PRO A 191 -1.97 10.10 -5.25
C PRO A 191 -2.56 11.50 -4.99
N PRO A 192 -1.85 12.37 -4.25
CA PRO A 192 -2.28 13.73 -3.99
C PRO A 192 -2.57 14.54 -5.26
N LEU A 193 -1.79 14.30 -6.33
CA LEU A 193 -2.02 14.81 -7.67
C LEU A 193 -2.16 13.65 -8.66
N VAL A 194 -3.25 13.62 -9.40
CA VAL A 194 -3.45 12.67 -10.50
C VAL A 194 -2.61 13.10 -11.70
N THR A 195 -1.50 12.41 -11.94
CA THR A 195 -0.55 12.66 -13.02
C THR A 195 -0.15 11.33 -13.67
N PRO A 196 0.53 11.35 -14.83
CA PRO A 196 1.09 10.12 -15.41
C PRO A 196 2.08 9.39 -14.49
N PHE A 197 2.67 10.06 -13.49
CA PHE A 197 3.43 9.40 -12.45
C PHE A 197 2.49 8.92 -11.35
N GLY A 198 2.30 7.61 -11.23
CA GLY A 198 1.46 7.00 -10.19
C GLY A 198 2.02 7.13 -8.77
N ASN A 199 3.31 7.43 -8.64
CA ASN A 199 4.00 7.59 -7.36
C ASN A 199 4.37 9.06 -7.14
N PRO A 200 3.97 9.70 -6.03
CA PRO A 200 4.27 11.10 -5.72
C PRO A 200 5.78 11.37 -5.58
N ASN A 201 6.59 10.39 -5.16
CA ASN A 201 8.04 10.55 -5.06
C ASN A 201 8.68 10.70 -6.44
N HIS A 202 8.29 9.83 -7.39
CA HIS A 202 8.78 9.91 -8.77
C HIS A 202 8.39 11.22 -9.46
N LEU A 203 7.15 11.67 -9.23
CA LEU A 203 6.68 12.98 -9.70
C LEU A 203 7.56 14.10 -9.15
N ALA A 204 7.82 14.11 -7.83
CA ALA A 204 8.65 15.12 -7.18
C ALA A 204 10.07 15.13 -7.72
N GLY A 205 10.68 13.97 -7.95
CA GLY A 205 12.02 13.85 -8.53
C GLY A 205 12.11 14.45 -9.95
N PHE A 206 11.16 14.11 -10.82
CA PHE A 206 11.09 14.64 -12.18
C PHE A 206 10.83 16.16 -12.21
N LEU A 207 9.84 16.63 -11.45
CA LEU A 207 9.50 18.05 -11.39
C LEU A 207 10.59 18.89 -10.74
N GLY A 208 11.28 18.37 -9.71
CA GLY A 208 12.39 19.04 -9.03
C GLY A 208 13.56 19.32 -9.98
N LEU A 209 13.94 18.32 -10.80
CA LEU A 209 14.94 18.52 -11.85
C LEU A 209 14.46 19.52 -12.90
N SER A 210 13.22 19.39 -13.38
CA SER A 210 12.65 20.29 -14.39
C SER A 210 12.59 21.74 -13.91
N ALA A 211 12.21 21.96 -12.64
CA ALA A 211 12.16 23.28 -12.03
C ALA A 211 13.54 23.93 -11.94
N THR A 212 14.58 23.20 -11.53
CA THR A 212 15.95 23.72 -11.47
C THR A 212 16.52 24.00 -12.85
N VAL A 213 16.23 23.17 -13.84
CA VAL A 213 16.61 23.43 -15.25
C VAL A 213 15.92 24.69 -15.78
N ALA A 214 14.62 24.84 -15.53
CA ALA A 214 13.85 26.03 -15.91
C ALA A 214 14.41 27.30 -15.26
N LEU A 215 14.72 27.25 -13.94
CA LEU A 215 15.37 28.35 -13.23
C LEU A 215 16.71 28.72 -13.86
N GLY A 216 17.56 27.73 -14.19
CA GLY A 216 18.83 27.93 -14.89
C GLY A 216 18.69 28.66 -16.21
N LEU A 217 17.67 28.28 -17.02
CA LEU A 217 17.36 28.98 -18.29
C LEU A 217 16.86 30.39 -18.03
N ALA A 218 15.99 30.60 -17.03
CA ALA A 218 15.51 31.93 -16.67
C ALA A 218 16.62 32.90 -16.23
N LEU A 219 17.70 32.36 -15.61
CA LEU A 219 18.86 33.16 -15.17
C LEU A 219 19.74 33.66 -16.33
N VAL A 220 19.72 33.00 -17.49
CA VAL A 220 20.55 33.33 -18.63
C VAL A 220 19.80 33.98 -19.81
N ASP A 221 18.46 33.87 -19.83
CA ASP A 221 17.60 34.47 -20.85
C ASP A 221 17.05 35.86 -20.43
N GLN A 222 16.43 36.57 -21.40
CA GLN A 222 15.88 37.92 -21.21
C GLN A 222 14.46 38.02 -21.81
N GLY A 223 13.75 39.08 -21.41
CA GLY A 223 12.41 39.37 -21.94
C GLY A 223 11.39 38.27 -21.67
N VAL A 224 10.50 38.05 -22.59
CA VAL A 224 9.37 37.10 -22.49
C VAL A 224 9.87 35.67 -22.22
N LYS A 225 11.00 35.25 -22.79
CA LYS A 225 11.57 33.92 -22.55
C LYS A 225 11.94 33.71 -21.09
N ARG A 226 12.55 34.72 -20.48
CA ARG A 226 12.89 34.72 -19.05
C ARG A 226 11.65 34.53 -18.18
N LEU A 227 10.57 35.25 -18.49
CA LEU A 227 9.32 35.15 -17.77
C LEU A 227 8.69 33.75 -17.94
N ALA A 228 8.68 33.22 -19.16
CA ALA A 228 8.17 31.86 -19.44
C ALA A 228 8.93 30.78 -18.66
N PHE A 229 10.26 30.87 -18.54
CA PHE A 229 11.05 29.94 -17.75
C PHE A 229 10.87 30.09 -16.25
N PHE A 230 10.66 31.33 -15.75
CA PHE A 230 10.28 31.50 -14.34
C PHE A 230 8.89 30.90 -14.06
N ALA A 231 7.93 31.07 -14.95
CA ALA A 231 6.62 30.43 -14.82
C ALA A 231 6.73 28.90 -14.83
N ALA A 232 7.53 28.32 -15.72
CA ALA A 232 7.78 26.89 -15.76
C ALA A 232 8.46 26.39 -14.48
N ALA A 233 9.44 27.11 -13.95
CA ALA A 233 10.09 26.80 -12.68
C ALA A 233 9.10 26.84 -11.50
N GLY A 234 8.26 27.87 -11.43
CA GLY A 234 7.23 28.03 -10.40
C GLY A 234 6.17 26.95 -10.43
N LEU A 235 5.64 26.64 -11.64
CA LEU A 235 4.64 25.55 -11.82
C LEU A 235 5.21 24.19 -11.44
N SER A 236 6.42 23.86 -11.90
CA SER A 236 7.07 22.60 -11.53
C SER A 236 7.38 22.55 -10.03
N GLY A 237 7.87 23.65 -9.42
CA GLY A 237 8.12 23.74 -7.99
C GLY A 237 6.85 23.59 -7.15
N MET A 238 5.75 24.22 -7.57
CA MET A 238 4.44 24.03 -6.96
C MET A 238 3.98 22.56 -7.05
N GLY A 239 4.17 21.92 -8.19
CA GLY A 239 3.88 20.50 -8.37
C GLY A 239 4.69 19.60 -7.43
N VAL A 240 5.97 19.94 -7.13
CA VAL A 240 6.76 19.22 -6.11
C VAL A 240 6.11 19.34 -4.74
N LEU A 241 5.68 20.54 -4.33
CA LEU A 241 5.05 20.74 -3.02
C LEU A 241 3.71 19.99 -2.92
N LEU A 242 2.88 20.09 -3.96
CA LEU A 242 1.57 19.43 -4.04
C LEU A 242 1.67 17.90 -4.20
N SER A 243 2.84 17.36 -4.54
CA SER A 243 3.06 15.90 -4.53
C SER A 243 3.03 15.31 -3.13
N LEU A 244 3.24 16.13 -2.08
CA LEU A 244 3.37 15.75 -0.67
C LEU A 244 4.51 14.73 -0.40
N SER A 245 5.45 14.57 -1.32
CA SER A 245 6.64 13.75 -1.12
C SER A 245 7.62 14.46 -0.18
N ARG A 246 7.73 13.98 1.07
CA ARG A 246 8.61 14.58 2.10
C ARG A 246 10.07 14.68 1.62
N ALA A 247 10.62 13.56 1.14
CA ALA A 247 11.98 13.52 0.60
C ALA A 247 12.12 14.37 -0.66
N GLY A 248 11.13 14.31 -1.57
CA GLY A 248 11.12 15.12 -2.79
C GLY A 248 11.14 16.62 -2.51
N ILE A 249 10.30 17.10 -1.60
CA ILE A 249 10.25 18.50 -1.17
C ILE A 249 11.58 18.92 -0.52
N PHE A 250 12.09 18.10 0.40
CA PHE A 250 13.35 18.38 1.09
C PHE A 250 14.51 18.54 0.11
N PHE A 251 14.72 17.56 -0.78
CA PHE A 251 15.83 17.63 -1.72
C PHE A 251 15.63 18.68 -2.82
N PHE A 252 14.39 18.96 -3.21
CA PHE A 252 14.10 20.11 -4.08
C PHE A 252 14.56 21.42 -3.43
N LEU A 253 14.22 21.66 -2.16
CA LEU A 253 14.65 22.85 -1.43
C LEU A 253 16.19 22.92 -1.28
N VAL A 254 16.83 21.77 -1.02
CA VAL A 254 18.31 21.69 -1.01
C VAL A 254 18.88 22.09 -2.36
N GLY A 255 18.33 21.59 -3.48
CA GLY A 255 18.75 21.94 -4.83
C GLY A 255 18.63 23.45 -5.12
N GLN A 256 17.49 24.06 -4.74
CA GLN A 256 17.29 25.50 -4.89
C GLN A 256 18.26 26.31 -4.00
N GLY A 257 18.49 25.83 -2.77
CA GLY A 257 19.48 26.42 -1.85
C GLY A 257 20.90 26.41 -2.43
N LEU A 258 21.31 25.30 -3.05
CA LEU A 258 22.62 25.19 -3.70
C LEU A 258 22.76 26.17 -4.88
N VAL A 259 21.70 26.36 -5.68
CA VAL A 259 21.68 27.41 -6.74
C VAL A 259 21.86 28.78 -6.12
N ALA A 260 21.11 29.12 -5.07
CA ALA A 260 21.16 30.42 -4.42
C ALA A 260 22.54 30.72 -3.80
N VAL A 261 23.10 29.75 -3.05
CA VAL A 261 24.43 29.82 -2.45
C VAL A 261 25.53 29.94 -3.50
N GLY A 262 25.48 29.10 -4.55
CA GLY A 262 26.47 29.15 -5.64
C GLY A 262 26.47 30.48 -6.37
N LEU A 263 25.29 31.07 -6.64
CA LEU A 263 25.16 32.39 -7.23
C LEU A 263 25.67 33.50 -6.27
N TRP A 264 25.44 33.36 -4.97
CA TRP A 264 25.92 34.30 -3.97
C TRP A 264 27.45 34.26 -3.85
N LEU A 265 28.07 33.08 -3.83
CA LEU A 265 29.51 32.91 -3.82
C LEU A 265 30.18 33.53 -5.08
N GLN A 266 29.57 33.33 -6.27
CA GLN A 266 30.03 33.92 -7.50
C GLN A 266 29.95 35.46 -7.53
N ARG A 267 29.02 36.08 -6.76
CA ARG A 267 28.90 37.54 -6.62
C ARG A 267 30.01 38.14 -5.81
N ARG A 268 30.46 37.48 -4.72
CA ARG A 268 31.59 37.96 -3.90
C ARG A 268 32.87 38.12 -4.71
N SER A 269 33.00 37.42 -5.84
CA SER A 269 34.20 37.47 -6.68
C SER A 269 34.16 38.53 -7.81
N GLY A 270 33.27 39.51 -7.79
CA GLY A 270 33.47 40.79 -8.51
C GLY A 270 32.67 41.11 -9.78
N SER A 271 31.40 40.74 -9.91
CA SER A 271 30.57 41.18 -11.06
C SER A 271 29.29 41.92 -10.66
N ARG A 272 29.27 43.24 -10.89
CA ARG A 272 28.11 44.15 -10.62
C ARG A 272 26.83 43.80 -11.42
N ARG A 273 26.94 43.09 -12.55
CA ARG A 273 25.83 42.81 -13.51
C ARG A 273 24.88 41.68 -13.10
N ARG A 274 25.13 40.97 -11.98
CA ARG A 274 24.37 39.73 -11.58
C ARG A 274 23.49 39.93 -10.32
N ARG A 275 23.19 41.15 -9.88
CA ARG A 275 22.39 41.36 -8.65
C ARG A 275 20.95 40.79 -8.70
N SER A 276 20.33 40.71 -9.90
CA SER A 276 18.92 40.29 -10.04
C SER A 276 18.67 38.77 -9.95
N GLY A 277 19.65 37.92 -10.30
CA GLY A 277 19.43 36.47 -10.44
C GLY A 277 19.15 35.75 -9.11
N GLY A 278 19.85 36.10 -8.02
CA GLY A 278 19.61 35.43 -6.72
C GLY A 278 18.30 35.87 -6.06
N LEU A 279 17.92 37.16 -6.23
CA LEU A 279 16.62 37.64 -5.77
C LEU A 279 15.50 36.93 -6.56
N ALA A 280 15.66 36.80 -7.87
CA ALA A 280 14.69 36.11 -8.70
C ALA A 280 14.56 34.60 -8.33
N ALA A 281 15.69 33.91 -8.04
CA ALA A 281 15.65 32.52 -7.56
C ALA A 281 14.93 32.42 -6.21
N LEU A 282 15.21 33.33 -5.30
CA LEU A 282 14.53 33.40 -4.00
C LEU A 282 13.03 33.69 -4.17
N LEU A 283 12.67 34.63 -5.05
CA LEU A 283 11.26 34.96 -5.33
C LEU A 283 10.50 33.80 -5.93
N VAL A 284 11.10 33.03 -6.85
CA VAL A 284 10.49 31.80 -7.41
C VAL A 284 10.30 30.77 -6.30
N LEU A 285 11.31 30.58 -5.45
CA LEU A 285 11.21 29.66 -4.32
C LEU A 285 10.10 30.11 -3.35
N CYS A 286 10.08 31.37 -2.95
CA CYS A 286 9.05 31.90 -2.05
C CYS A 286 7.65 31.84 -2.68
N ALA A 287 7.51 32.14 -3.97
CA ALA A 287 6.25 32.04 -4.69
C ALA A 287 5.77 30.56 -4.79
N SER A 288 6.68 29.63 -5.09
CA SER A 288 6.36 28.20 -5.14
C SER A 288 5.95 27.68 -3.75
N VAL A 289 6.72 28.02 -2.71
CA VAL A 289 6.43 27.64 -1.32
C VAL A 289 5.13 28.29 -0.83
N GLY A 290 4.93 29.59 -1.11
CA GLY A 290 3.72 30.30 -0.71
C GLY A 290 2.46 29.77 -1.40
N ALA A 291 2.50 29.58 -2.72
CA ALA A 291 1.36 29.05 -3.48
C ALA A 291 1.06 27.59 -3.13
N GLY A 292 2.07 26.73 -3.08
CA GLY A 292 1.92 25.34 -2.69
C GLY A 292 1.49 25.16 -1.24
N GLY A 293 2.05 25.97 -0.33
CA GLY A 293 1.66 26.00 1.08
C GLY A 293 0.20 26.42 1.28
N TYR A 294 -0.25 27.47 0.55
CA TYR A 294 -1.62 27.92 0.61
C TYR A 294 -2.64 26.86 0.15
N VAL A 295 -2.35 26.23 -1.00
CA VAL A 295 -3.25 25.20 -1.58
C VAL A 295 -3.26 23.89 -0.79
N ALA A 296 -2.14 23.53 -0.17
CA ALA A 296 -1.99 22.25 0.51
C ALA A 296 -1.94 22.37 2.05
N TRP A 297 -2.24 23.55 2.63
CA TRP A 297 -2.04 23.81 4.05
C TRP A 297 -2.64 22.76 4.98
N GLU A 298 -3.91 22.42 4.79
CA GLU A 298 -4.58 21.41 5.62
C GLU A 298 -3.92 20.03 5.48
N LYS A 299 -3.60 19.60 4.26
CA LYS A 299 -2.93 18.33 3.99
C LYS A 299 -1.50 18.31 4.51
N LEU A 300 -0.77 19.42 4.39
CA LEU A 300 0.59 19.56 4.93
C LEU A 300 0.60 19.54 6.46
N VAL A 301 -0.40 20.14 7.11
CA VAL A 301 -0.54 20.11 8.58
C VAL A 301 -0.85 18.70 9.06
N VAL A 302 -1.77 17.99 8.41
CA VAL A 302 -2.08 16.58 8.71
C VAL A 302 -0.84 15.70 8.52
N GLU A 303 -0.15 15.84 7.40
CA GLU A 303 1.06 15.08 7.09
C GLU A 303 2.22 15.40 8.07
N ALA A 304 2.38 16.68 8.47
CA ALA A 304 3.33 17.09 9.50
C ALA A 304 2.97 16.58 10.89
N SER A 305 1.68 16.45 11.21
CA SER A 305 1.22 15.88 12.49
C SER A 305 1.53 14.39 12.60
N THR A 306 1.42 13.65 11.51
CA THR A 306 1.81 12.22 11.45
C THR A 306 3.33 12.01 11.53
N ALA A 307 4.13 13.04 11.18
CA ALA A 307 5.60 12.98 11.29
C ALA A 307 6.13 13.24 12.71
N ARG A 308 5.27 13.60 13.67
CA ARG A 308 5.69 13.97 15.04
C ARG A 308 6.13 12.78 15.91
N SER A 309 5.81 11.53 15.55
CA SER A 309 6.35 10.38 16.26
C SER A 309 7.53 9.80 15.45
N MET A 310 8.70 9.70 16.09
CA MET A 310 9.85 8.97 15.53
C MET A 310 9.50 7.51 15.24
N GLU A 311 8.48 6.98 15.90
CA GLU A 311 7.91 5.66 15.71
C GLU A 311 7.29 5.50 14.31
N THR A 312 6.49 6.47 13.85
CA THR A 312 5.89 6.44 12.50
C THR A 312 6.90 6.63 11.36
N LEU A 313 8.05 7.28 11.63
CA LEU A 313 9.16 7.34 10.68
C LEU A 313 9.95 6.03 10.64
N ARG A 314 10.04 5.32 11.77
CA ARG A 314 10.68 4.00 11.88
C ARG A 314 9.83 2.90 11.27
N GLN A 315 8.52 2.85 11.50
CA GLN A 315 7.59 1.84 10.96
C GLN A 315 7.40 1.93 9.42
N GLY A 316 8.27 2.67 8.74
CA GLY A 316 8.28 2.89 7.30
C GLY A 316 9.49 2.24 6.62
N LYS A 317 10.00 2.96 5.62
CA LYS A 317 11.08 2.52 4.73
C LYS A 317 12.38 2.13 5.45
N LEU A 318 12.69 2.75 6.61
CA LEU A 318 13.96 2.52 7.32
C LEU A 318 14.03 1.13 7.96
N ASP A 319 12.89 0.57 8.39
CA ASP A 319 12.85 -0.78 8.99
C ASP A 319 13.09 -1.88 7.94
N LEU A 320 12.86 -1.57 6.67
CA LEU A 320 13.16 -2.48 5.57
C LEU A 320 14.66 -2.52 5.19
N TRP A 321 15.42 -1.47 5.48
CA TRP A 321 16.83 -1.39 5.07
C TRP A 321 17.73 -2.48 5.64
N PRO A 322 17.59 -2.93 6.91
CA PRO A 322 18.36 -4.06 7.42
C PRO A 322 18.14 -5.34 6.62
N MET A 323 16.88 -5.68 6.29
CA MET A 323 16.53 -6.85 5.48
C MET A 323 17.07 -6.72 4.04
N MET A 324 16.99 -5.52 3.45
CA MET A 324 17.59 -5.25 2.13
C MET A 324 19.12 -5.35 2.14
N ALA A 325 19.77 -4.92 3.22
CA ALA A 325 21.20 -5.06 3.38
C ALA A 325 21.61 -6.53 3.59
N GLU A 326 20.78 -7.33 4.26
CA GLU A 326 20.97 -8.78 4.37
C GLU A 326 20.90 -9.45 3.00
N ALA A 327 19.85 -9.13 2.21
CA ALA A 327 19.73 -9.60 0.83
C ALA A 327 20.97 -9.22 -0.01
N ALA A 328 21.45 -7.98 0.10
CA ALA A 328 22.66 -7.55 -0.61
C ALA A 328 23.92 -8.33 -0.16
N ARG A 329 24.06 -8.66 1.13
CA ARG A 329 25.18 -9.46 1.65
C ARG A 329 25.14 -10.91 1.18
N ALA A 330 23.95 -11.46 0.91
CA ALA A 330 23.79 -12.82 0.39
C ALA A 330 24.34 -12.98 -1.04
N PHE A 331 24.42 -11.88 -1.81
CA PHE A 331 24.87 -11.89 -3.21
C PHE A 331 26.06 -10.92 -3.47
N PRO A 332 27.21 -11.09 -2.79
CA PRO A 332 28.25 -10.05 -2.78
C PRO A 332 29.02 -9.89 -4.11
N VAL A 333 29.18 -10.95 -4.93
CA VAL A 333 30.09 -10.94 -6.08
C VAL A 333 29.46 -10.32 -7.31
N LEU A 334 28.30 -10.81 -7.73
CA LEU A 334 27.59 -10.37 -8.95
C LEU A 334 26.15 -9.94 -8.68
N GLY A 335 25.72 -9.89 -7.42
CA GLY A 335 24.32 -9.60 -7.08
C GLY A 335 23.37 -10.75 -7.40
N MET A 336 22.08 -10.51 -7.15
CA MET A 336 20.99 -11.44 -7.45
C MET A 336 20.51 -11.36 -8.92
N GLY A 337 21.06 -10.45 -9.70
CA GLY A 337 20.63 -10.11 -11.06
C GLY A 337 19.96 -8.73 -11.11
N ARG A 338 20.32 -7.92 -12.09
CA ARG A 338 19.71 -6.61 -12.27
C ARG A 338 18.22 -6.74 -12.59
N GLY A 339 17.39 -6.10 -11.80
CA GLY A 339 15.92 -6.16 -11.87
C GLY A 339 15.30 -7.42 -11.22
N ALA A 340 16.09 -8.31 -10.60
CA ALA A 340 15.59 -9.51 -9.94
C ALA A 340 15.18 -9.30 -8.48
N PHE A 341 15.23 -8.06 -7.97
CA PHE A 341 14.92 -7.76 -6.57
C PHE A 341 13.49 -8.17 -6.19
N GLU A 342 12.50 -7.86 -7.00
CA GLU A 342 11.09 -8.20 -6.76
C GLU A 342 10.88 -9.70 -6.53
N ALA A 343 11.50 -10.55 -7.34
CA ALA A 343 11.39 -12.00 -7.24
C ALA A 343 12.19 -12.59 -6.07
N ALA A 344 13.40 -12.04 -5.77
CA ALA A 344 14.33 -12.67 -4.84
C ALA A 344 14.27 -12.12 -3.41
N PHE A 345 13.87 -10.86 -3.21
CA PHE A 345 13.84 -10.20 -1.92
C PHE A 345 12.85 -10.81 -0.91
N PRO A 346 11.67 -11.34 -1.29
CA PRO A 346 10.74 -11.93 -0.34
C PRO A 346 11.35 -12.99 0.59
N ARG A 347 12.42 -13.66 0.18
CA ARG A 347 13.17 -14.63 1.00
C ARG A 347 13.80 -14.02 2.28
N TYR A 348 14.09 -12.73 2.23
CA TYR A 348 14.76 -11.99 3.32
C TYR A 348 13.79 -11.18 4.17
N GLN A 349 12.48 -11.26 3.88
CA GLN A 349 11.47 -10.63 4.70
C GLN A 349 11.24 -11.43 5.98
N SER A 350 11.51 -10.81 7.12
CA SER A 350 11.25 -11.38 8.45
C SER A 350 9.91 -10.94 9.04
N GLU A 351 9.29 -9.90 8.46
CA GLU A 351 8.01 -9.36 8.90
C GLU A 351 7.00 -9.32 7.74
N PRO A 352 5.71 -9.55 8.04
CA PRO A 352 4.66 -9.46 7.04
C PRO A 352 4.59 -8.06 6.45
N ASN A 353 4.55 -7.96 5.13
CA ASN A 353 4.30 -6.71 4.43
C ASN A 353 3.16 -6.93 3.42
N PRO A 354 2.06 -6.16 3.51
CA PRO A 354 0.95 -6.30 2.58
C PRO A 354 1.29 -5.81 1.17
N ASN A 355 2.37 -5.03 1.01
CA ASN A 355 2.78 -4.48 -0.26
C ASN A 355 3.90 -5.30 -0.89
N THR A 356 3.81 -5.57 -2.18
CA THR A 356 4.91 -6.13 -2.96
C THR A 356 5.99 -5.06 -3.17
N LEU A 357 7.21 -5.34 -2.72
CA LEU A 357 8.35 -4.45 -2.86
C LEU A 357 9.08 -4.74 -4.18
N THR A 358 8.83 -3.94 -5.20
CA THR A 358 9.48 -4.07 -6.50
C THR A 358 10.92 -3.55 -6.51
N HIS A 359 11.24 -2.61 -5.60
CA HIS A 359 12.54 -1.94 -5.51
C HIS A 359 12.88 -1.65 -4.04
N PRO A 360 14.20 -1.56 -3.67
CA PRO A 360 14.63 -1.24 -2.31
C PRO A 360 14.32 0.19 -1.84
N GLU A 361 13.77 1.06 -2.69
CA GLU A 361 13.59 2.48 -2.43
C GLU A 361 14.86 3.20 -1.92
N ASN A 362 16.02 2.66 -2.28
CA ASN A 362 17.36 3.20 -2.01
C ASN A 362 18.30 2.71 -3.10
N ALA A 363 18.75 3.65 -3.96
CA ALA A 363 19.59 3.31 -5.11
C ALA A 363 20.92 2.63 -4.75
N ALA A 364 21.51 2.93 -3.59
CA ALA A 364 22.75 2.29 -3.16
C ALA A 364 22.51 0.83 -2.76
N LEU A 365 21.45 0.57 -1.99
CA LEU A 365 21.05 -0.80 -1.61
C LEU A 365 20.63 -1.60 -2.84
N GLN A 366 19.95 -0.96 -3.80
CA GLN A 366 19.54 -1.61 -5.05
C GLN A 366 20.77 -2.06 -5.87
N LEU A 367 21.72 -1.17 -6.07
CA LEU A 367 22.94 -1.52 -6.81
C LEU A 367 23.76 -2.59 -6.09
N ALA A 368 23.79 -2.56 -4.74
CA ALA A 368 24.45 -3.58 -3.94
C ALA A 368 23.75 -4.94 -4.03
N ALA A 369 22.42 -4.99 -3.94
CA ALA A 369 21.66 -6.23 -4.04
C ALA A 369 21.69 -6.85 -5.44
N GLU A 370 21.54 -6.02 -6.49
CA GLU A 370 21.39 -6.49 -7.87
C GLU A 370 22.71 -6.71 -8.61
N PHE A 371 23.78 -5.98 -8.27
CA PHE A 371 25.11 -6.13 -8.89
C PHE A 371 26.21 -6.56 -7.91
N GLY A 372 25.94 -6.61 -6.60
CA GLY A 372 26.95 -6.87 -5.58
C GLY A 372 27.98 -5.73 -5.47
N VAL A 373 29.22 -6.07 -5.12
CA VAL A 373 30.34 -5.11 -5.03
C VAL A 373 30.56 -4.32 -6.31
N PRO A 374 30.48 -4.89 -7.53
CA PRO A 374 30.53 -4.12 -8.77
C PRO A 374 29.50 -2.98 -8.85
N GLY A 375 28.30 -3.15 -8.30
CA GLY A 375 27.29 -2.11 -8.23
C GLY A 375 27.70 -0.91 -7.38
N LEU A 376 28.33 -1.16 -6.24
CA LEU A 376 28.88 -0.12 -5.38
C LEU A 376 30.05 0.61 -6.05
N VAL A 377 30.91 -0.11 -6.78
CA VAL A 377 31.98 0.50 -7.59
C VAL A 377 31.41 1.40 -8.67
N LEU A 378 30.33 0.99 -9.34
CA LEU A 378 29.62 1.84 -10.31
C LEU A 378 29.07 3.12 -9.65
N LEU A 379 28.47 3.01 -8.46
CA LEU A 379 27.96 4.17 -7.71
C LEU A 379 29.11 5.14 -7.38
N VAL A 380 30.23 4.63 -6.89
CA VAL A 380 31.42 5.44 -6.61
C VAL A 380 31.93 6.11 -7.88
N GLY A 381 31.93 5.41 -9.03
CA GLY A 381 32.27 5.96 -10.33
C GLY A 381 31.37 7.13 -10.76
N TRP A 382 30.05 7.01 -10.53
CA TRP A 382 29.09 8.10 -10.78
C TRP A 382 29.35 9.31 -9.89
N VAL A 383 29.51 9.09 -8.58
CA VAL A 383 29.80 10.17 -7.59
C VAL A 383 31.12 10.86 -7.92
N TRP A 384 32.16 10.10 -8.22
CA TRP A 384 33.45 10.64 -8.62
C TRP A 384 33.37 11.48 -9.88
N GLY A 385 32.69 10.98 -10.92
CA GLY A 385 32.44 11.74 -12.15
C GLY A 385 31.71 13.06 -11.87
N PHE A 386 30.72 13.04 -11.01
CA PHE A 386 29.95 14.23 -10.61
C PHE A 386 30.83 15.24 -9.83
N VAL A 387 31.59 14.78 -8.84
CA VAL A 387 32.53 15.62 -8.09
C VAL A 387 33.58 16.25 -9.03
N ARG A 388 34.04 15.49 -10.02
CA ARG A 388 34.96 16.03 -11.03
C ARG A 388 34.32 17.13 -11.89
N LEU A 389 33.02 17.04 -12.20
CA LEU A 389 32.27 18.12 -12.86
C LEU A 389 32.23 19.39 -12.01
N LEU A 390 31.97 19.26 -10.70
CA LEU A 390 31.92 20.39 -9.78
C LEU A 390 33.28 21.08 -9.61
N ARG A 391 34.38 20.35 -9.72
CA ARG A 391 35.76 20.89 -9.60
C ARG A 391 36.28 21.61 -10.86
N ARG A 392 35.48 21.72 -11.95
CA ARG A 392 35.92 22.31 -13.26
C ARG A 392 36.07 23.85 -13.28
N GLY A 393 36.09 24.53 -12.15
CA GLY A 393 36.26 25.98 -12.07
C GLY A 393 34.93 26.75 -12.05
N ARG A 394 34.85 27.95 -12.66
CA ARG A 394 33.64 28.77 -12.61
C ARG A 394 32.53 28.19 -13.49
N LEU A 395 31.46 27.70 -12.83
CA LEU A 395 30.24 27.22 -13.49
C LEU A 395 29.41 28.42 -14.00
N GLU A 396 28.83 28.31 -15.19
CA GLU A 396 27.78 29.25 -15.62
C GLU A 396 26.51 29.06 -14.77
N PRO A 397 25.66 30.12 -14.64
CA PRO A 397 24.42 29.98 -13.82
C PRO A 397 23.53 28.83 -14.27
N LEU A 398 23.44 28.55 -15.56
CA LEU A 398 22.71 27.41 -16.11
C LEU A 398 23.33 26.08 -15.69
N GLU A 399 24.66 25.96 -15.76
CA GLU A 399 25.38 24.75 -15.36
C GLU A 399 25.25 24.49 -13.87
N LEU A 400 25.36 25.54 -13.06
CA LEU A 400 25.13 25.46 -11.60
C LEU A 400 23.72 24.96 -11.28
N ALA A 401 22.69 25.51 -11.92
CA ALA A 401 21.31 25.09 -11.70
C ALA A 401 21.09 23.62 -12.10
N VAL A 402 21.56 23.20 -13.29
CA VAL A 402 21.45 21.82 -13.76
C VAL A 402 22.16 20.84 -12.82
N LEU A 403 23.40 21.16 -12.40
CA LEU A 403 24.15 20.31 -11.45
C LEU A 403 23.50 20.25 -10.07
N SER A 404 22.92 21.35 -9.59
CA SER A 404 22.15 21.36 -8.33
C SER A 404 20.90 20.49 -8.41
N GLY A 405 20.18 20.51 -9.55
CA GLY A 405 19.03 19.64 -9.79
C GLY A 405 19.41 18.16 -9.88
N LEU A 406 20.50 17.84 -10.58
CA LEU A 406 21.02 16.47 -10.66
C LEU A 406 21.50 15.96 -9.29
N PHE A 407 22.14 16.81 -8.50
CA PHE A 407 22.53 16.48 -7.12
C PHE A 407 21.30 16.19 -6.26
N ALA A 408 20.30 17.06 -6.30
CA ALA A 408 19.06 16.90 -5.55
C ALA A 408 18.34 15.59 -5.92
N LEU A 409 18.24 15.29 -7.23
CA LEU A 409 17.66 14.04 -7.72
C LEU A 409 18.46 12.82 -7.28
N GLY A 410 19.81 12.86 -7.35
CA GLY A 410 20.67 11.78 -6.88
C GLY A 410 20.53 11.51 -5.39
N MET A 411 20.47 12.56 -4.56
CA MET A 411 20.25 12.44 -3.12
C MET A 411 18.84 11.94 -2.79
N HIS A 412 17.83 12.38 -3.53
CA HIS A 412 16.46 11.89 -3.41
C HIS A 412 16.38 10.37 -3.64
N ASN A 413 17.16 9.84 -4.60
CA ASN A 413 17.20 8.40 -4.89
C ASN A 413 17.91 7.55 -3.81
N LEU A 414 18.42 8.13 -2.73
CA LEU A 414 18.77 7.39 -1.51
C LEU A 414 17.53 7.06 -0.64
N PHE A 415 16.37 7.65 -0.95
CA PHE A 415 15.09 7.43 -0.26
C PHE A 415 13.95 7.10 -1.24
N ASP A 416 14.29 6.86 -2.51
CA ASP A 416 13.38 6.56 -3.61
C ASP A 416 14.12 5.81 -4.72
N PHE A 417 13.40 5.43 -5.78
CA PHE A 417 13.95 4.77 -6.98
C PHE A 417 13.51 5.45 -8.30
N SER A 418 13.24 6.75 -8.27
CA SER A 418 12.75 7.49 -9.45
C SER A 418 13.65 7.40 -10.68
N LEU A 419 14.99 7.23 -10.50
CA LEU A 419 15.93 6.99 -11.59
C LEU A 419 15.77 5.62 -12.28
N GLU A 420 15.03 4.70 -11.73
CA GLU A 420 14.64 3.44 -12.39
C GLU A 420 13.61 3.68 -13.51
N LEU A 421 12.83 4.78 -13.39
CA LEU A 421 11.85 5.13 -14.40
C LEU A 421 12.51 5.81 -15.61
N PRO A 422 12.23 5.35 -16.83
CA PRO A 422 12.79 5.94 -18.06
C PRO A 422 12.58 7.45 -18.19
N ALA A 423 11.47 7.98 -17.74
CA ALA A 423 11.22 9.43 -17.75
C ALA A 423 12.25 10.22 -16.95
N CYS A 424 12.54 9.79 -15.71
CA CYS A 424 13.50 10.45 -14.84
C CYS A 424 14.95 10.22 -15.32
N ALA A 425 15.27 8.99 -15.73
CA ALA A 425 16.60 8.63 -16.22
C ALA A 425 16.97 9.41 -17.47
N VAL A 426 16.10 9.46 -18.49
CA VAL A 426 16.33 10.22 -19.73
C VAL A 426 16.45 11.72 -19.43
N ALA A 427 15.59 12.28 -18.58
CA ALA A 427 15.66 13.67 -18.15
C ALA A 427 17.01 13.99 -17.50
N ALA A 428 17.46 13.13 -16.56
CA ALA A 428 18.77 13.27 -15.91
C ALA A 428 19.94 13.17 -16.90
N LEU A 429 19.90 12.22 -17.85
CA LEU A 429 20.94 12.03 -18.86
C LEU A 429 21.00 13.19 -19.83
N VAL A 430 19.86 13.74 -20.28
CA VAL A 430 19.81 14.95 -21.13
C VAL A 430 20.35 16.15 -20.37
N ALA A 431 19.96 16.34 -19.11
CA ALA A 431 20.49 17.41 -18.28
C ALA A 431 21.99 17.26 -18.04
N LEU A 432 22.49 16.04 -17.76
CA LEU A 432 23.90 15.74 -17.58
C LEU A 432 24.70 16.01 -18.88
N ALA A 433 24.19 15.57 -20.03
CA ALA A 433 24.80 15.81 -21.32
C ALA A 433 24.97 17.31 -21.63
N ALA A 434 24.03 18.13 -21.19
CA ALA A 434 24.06 19.58 -21.35
C ALA A 434 25.18 20.27 -20.56
N VAL A 435 25.68 19.66 -19.47
CA VAL A 435 26.76 20.22 -18.63
C VAL A 435 28.11 19.55 -18.84
N VAL A 436 28.13 18.36 -19.48
CA VAL A 436 29.36 17.69 -19.85
C VAL A 436 29.98 18.44 -21.01
N ARG A 437 30.79 19.48 -20.74
CA ARG A 437 31.49 20.23 -21.76
C ARG A 437 32.42 19.32 -22.57
N GLN A 438 32.38 19.47 -23.89
CA GLN A 438 33.45 18.96 -24.73
C GLN A 438 34.62 19.94 -24.61
N GLU A 439 35.67 19.52 -23.95
CA GLU A 439 36.95 20.26 -23.93
C GLU A 439 37.51 20.28 -25.37
N GLY A 440 37.44 21.42 -25.99
CA GLY A 440 37.91 21.61 -27.40
C GLY A 440 37.43 22.89 -28.04
N GLU A 441 36.71 23.77 -27.32
CA GLU A 441 36.60 25.16 -27.79
C GLU A 441 37.83 25.93 -27.34
N PRO A 442 38.44 26.73 -28.25
CA PRO A 442 39.69 27.45 -27.98
C PRO A 442 39.44 28.57 -26.96
N HIS A 443 39.79 28.31 -25.72
CA HIS A 443 40.11 29.35 -24.77
C HIS A 443 41.59 29.20 -24.42
N ALA A 444 42.39 30.18 -24.90
CA ALA A 444 43.77 30.47 -24.57
C ALA A 444 44.74 29.27 -24.48
N GLU A 445 45.63 29.24 -25.40
CA GLU A 445 47.00 28.72 -25.40
C GLU A 445 47.47 27.89 -24.18
N GLY A 446 47.78 26.62 -24.42
CA GLY A 446 48.88 26.05 -23.74
C GLY A 446 48.73 24.81 -22.92
N THR A 447 47.63 24.05 -22.89
CA THR A 447 47.66 22.70 -22.30
C THR A 447 46.73 21.73 -23.05
N ALA A 448 47.35 20.82 -23.78
CA ALA A 448 46.63 19.68 -24.37
C ALA A 448 46.07 18.78 -23.27
N PRO A 449 44.78 18.54 -23.20
CA PRO A 449 44.23 17.63 -22.17
C PRO A 449 44.56 16.19 -22.56
N SER A 450 45.33 15.55 -21.69
CA SER A 450 45.69 14.14 -21.71
C SER A 450 44.45 13.25 -21.50
N GLY A 451 44.35 12.19 -22.30
CA GLY A 451 43.54 11.03 -21.96
C GLY A 451 42.05 11.08 -22.33
N ARG A 452 41.72 11.22 -23.64
CA ARG A 452 40.31 11.17 -24.07
C ARG A 452 40.13 10.19 -25.22
N TRP A 453 39.16 9.33 -24.98
CA TRP A 453 38.76 8.34 -25.97
C TRP A 453 37.99 9.04 -27.08
N ARG A 454 38.55 9.00 -28.29
CA ARG A 454 37.93 9.55 -29.50
C ARG A 454 37.68 8.41 -30.47
N LEU A 455 36.38 8.14 -30.71
CA LEU A 455 36.00 7.13 -31.70
C LEU A 455 35.87 7.76 -33.10
N PRO A 456 36.34 7.09 -34.13
CA PRO A 456 35.98 7.43 -35.51
C PRO A 456 34.45 7.40 -35.65
N ALA A 457 33.86 8.38 -36.33
CA ALA A 457 32.41 8.45 -36.48
C ALA A 457 31.80 7.22 -37.19
N SER A 458 32.57 6.54 -38.05
CA SER A 458 32.19 5.28 -38.69
C SER A 458 32.08 4.13 -37.68
N GLY A 459 33.06 4.00 -36.79
CA GLY A 459 33.04 2.99 -35.71
C GLY A 459 31.94 3.27 -34.72
N ALA A 460 31.71 4.53 -34.30
CA ALA A 460 30.62 4.92 -33.45
C ALA A 460 29.25 4.64 -34.08
N LEU A 461 29.08 4.86 -35.39
CA LEU A 461 27.89 4.54 -36.14
C LEU A 461 27.61 3.03 -36.13
N ALA A 462 28.63 2.21 -36.45
CA ALA A 462 28.50 0.76 -36.41
C ALA A 462 28.14 0.28 -34.99
N GLY A 463 28.79 0.83 -33.95
CA GLY A 463 28.49 0.56 -32.57
C GLY A 463 27.05 0.94 -32.16
N ALA A 464 26.59 2.13 -32.60
CA ALA A 464 25.22 2.57 -32.28
C ALA A 464 24.16 1.65 -32.92
N VAL A 465 24.37 1.21 -34.16
CA VAL A 465 23.49 0.24 -34.82
C VAL A 465 23.53 -1.10 -34.09
N ALA A 466 24.72 -1.64 -33.81
CA ALA A 466 24.87 -2.92 -33.13
C ALA A 466 24.23 -2.91 -31.75
N LEU A 467 24.50 -1.88 -30.94
CA LEU A 467 23.91 -1.75 -29.59
C LEU A 467 22.39 -1.55 -29.66
N GLY A 468 21.88 -0.83 -30.65
CA GLY A 468 20.43 -0.72 -30.87
C GLY A 468 19.80 -2.06 -31.21
N LEU A 469 20.42 -2.85 -32.11
CA LEU A 469 19.94 -4.21 -32.44
C LEU A 469 19.99 -5.14 -31.24
N VAL A 470 21.08 -5.12 -30.45
CA VAL A 470 21.17 -5.87 -29.18
C VAL A 470 20.09 -5.45 -28.20
N GLY A 471 19.82 -4.13 -28.06
CA GLY A 471 18.76 -3.62 -27.21
C GLY A 471 17.37 -4.10 -27.63
N PHE A 472 17.06 -4.10 -28.92
CA PHE A 472 15.82 -4.70 -29.43
C PHE A 472 15.77 -6.21 -29.22
N GLY A 473 16.89 -6.92 -29.46
CA GLY A 473 16.99 -8.36 -29.21
C GLY A 473 16.75 -8.71 -27.75
N ALA A 474 17.21 -7.87 -26.81
CA ALA A 474 17.01 -8.04 -25.37
C ALA A 474 15.54 -7.88 -24.94
N LEU A 475 14.74 -7.08 -25.65
CA LEU A 475 13.32 -6.93 -25.36
C LEU A 475 12.50 -8.19 -25.65
N VAL A 476 12.97 -9.07 -26.55
CA VAL A 476 12.24 -10.31 -26.88
C VAL A 476 12.15 -11.28 -25.68
N PRO A 477 13.25 -11.69 -25.01
CA PRO A 477 13.17 -12.45 -23.77
C PRO A 477 12.64 -11.61 -22.60
N GLY A 478 12.91 -10.30 -22.58
CA GLY A 478 12.47 -9.38 -21.56
C GLY A 478 10.96 -9.10 -21.56
N ARG A 479 10.22 -9.45 -22.60
CA ARG A 479 8.75 -9.28 -22.66
C ARG A 479 8.00 -10.12 -21.63
N HIS A 480 8.56 -11.26 -21.20
CA HIS A 480 7.96 -12.14 -20.22
C HIS A 480 8.15 -11.53 -18.81
N THR A 481 7.20 -10.71 -18.40
CA THR A 481 7.25 -10.07 -17.08
C THR A 481 6.77 -11.02 -15.99
N LEU A 482 7.23 -10.81 -14.76
CA LEU A 482 6.76 -11.56 -13.59
C LEU A 482 5.25 -11.43 -13.42
N ALA A 483 4.72 -10.20 -13.47
CA ALA A 483 3.28 -9.95 -13.36
C ALA A 483 2.43 -10.66 -14.43
N GLU A 484 2.95 -10.81 -15.68
CA GLU A 484 2.27 -11.60 -16.71
C GLU A 484 2.29 -13.09 -16.39
N ALA A 485 3.40 -13.60 -15.83
CA ALA A 485 3.52 -15.01 -15.43
C ALA A 485 2.57 -15.34 -14.27
N GLU A 486 2.52 -14.50 -13.25
CA GLU A 486 1.59 -14.61 -12.11
C GLU A 486 0.13 -14.51 -12.57
N GLY A 487 -0.18 -13.52 -13.42
CA GLY A 487 -1.51 -13.32 -13.97
C GLY A 487 -1.97 -14.49 -14.86
N GLU A 488 -1.07 -15.06 -15.66
CA GLU A 488 -1.35 -16.23 -16.49
C GLU A 488 -1.71 -17.43 -15.60
N LEU A 489 -0.91 -17.72 -14.58
CA LEU A 489 -1.13 -18.87 -13.71
C LEU A 489 -2.39 -18.69 -12.84
N SER A 490 -2.62 -17.49 -12.34
CA SER A 490 -3.85 -17.13 -11.60
C SER A 490 -5.09 -17.26 -12.50
N GLY A 491 -4.99 -16.88 -13.78
CA GLY A 491 -6.07 -17.02 -14.75
C GLY A 491 -6.42 -18.49 -15.04
N LEU A 492 -5.43 -19.39 -15.10
CA LEU A 492 -5.65 -20.84 -15.26
C LEU A 492 -6.40 -21.41 -14.03
N LEU A 493 -6.00 -21.00 -12.83
CA LEU A 493 -6.69 -21.37 -11.60
C LEU A 493 -8.15 -20.91 -11.59
N ALA A 494 -8.38 -19.62 -11.87
CA ALA A 494 -9.74 -19.06 -11.93
C ALA A 494 -10.63 -19.77 -12.98
N SER A 495 -10.04 -20.24 -14.06
CA SER A 495 -10.70 -21.01 -15.13
C SER A 495 -10.90 -22.49 -14.80
N ARG A 496 -10.46 -22.95 -13.61
CA ARG A 496 -10.55 -24.34 -13.15
C ARG A 496 -9.97 -25.38 -14.15
N VAL A 497 -8.85 -25.02 -14.76
CA VAL A 497 -8.10 -25.91 -15.66
C VAL A 497 -7.59 -27.11 -14.86
N PRO A 498 -7.48 -28.34 -15.46
CA PRO A 498 -6.92 -29.51 -14.77
C PRO A 498 -5.56 -29.21 -14.14
N VAL A 499 -5.33 -29.72 -12.92
CA VAL A 499 -4.13 -29.40 -12.13
C VAL A 499 -2.82 -29.76 -12.83
N GLU A 500 -2.80 -30.82 -13.63
CA GLU A 500 -1.61 -31.24 -14.39
C GLU A 500 -1.25 -30.22 -15.50
N ASP A 501 -2.24 -29.59 -16.12
CA ASP A 501 -2.01 -28.53 -17.10
C ASP A 501 -1.50 -27.24 -16.40
N VAL A 502 -2.06 -26.91 -15.22
CA VAL A 502 -1.57 -25.81 -14.36
C VAL A 502 -0.11 -26.08 -14.00
N ARG A 503 0.22 -27.31 -13.55
CA ARG A 503 1.58 -27.72 -13.24
C ARG A 503 2.52 -27.61 -14.44
N ALA A 504 2.13 -28.18 -15.57
CA ALA A 504 2.97 -28.17 -16.77
C ALA A 504 3.30 -26.74 -17.23
N ARG A 505 2.29 -25.87 -17.25
CA ARG A 505 2.48 -24.46 -17.58
C ARG A 505 3.30 -23.73 -16.53
N GLY A 506 2.99 -23.95 -15.25
CA GLY A 506 3.68 -23.33 -14.11
C GLY A 506 5.16 -23.68 -14.05
N LEU A 507 5.57 -24.93 -14.34
CA LEU A 507 6.98 -25.30 -14.40
C LEU A 507 7.75 -24.50 -15.49
N GLY A 508 7.11 -24.21 -16.62
CA GLY A 508 7.69 -23.37 -17.66
C GLY A 508 7.85 -21.91 -17.24
N LEU A 509 6.96 -21.40 -16.38
CA LEU A 509 7.05 -20.05 -15.79
C LEU A 509 8.12 -20.02 -14.69
N ILE A 510 8.15 -21.01 -13.79
CA ILE A 510 9.17 -21.17 -12.74
C ILE A 510 10.59 -21.24 -13.36
N ALA A 511 10.76 -21.94 -14.48
CA ALA A 511 12.06 -21.99 -15.14
C ALA A 511 12.57 -20.61 -15.59
N ARG A 512 11.68 -19.65 -15.84
CA ARG A 512 12.01 -18.26 -16.19
C ARG A 512 12.17 -17.36 -14.96
N HIS A 513 11.39 -17.61 -13.91
CA HIS A 513 11.34 -16.82 -12.68
C HIS A 513 11.57 -17.74 -11.45
N PRO A 514 12.77 -18.31 -11.30
CA PRO A 514 13.04 -19.37 -10.31
C PRO A 514 12.93 -18.93 -8.84
N ALA A 515 13.04 -17.65 -8.57
CA ALA A 515 12.98 -17.11 -7.21
C ALA A 515 11.59 -16.59 -6.81
N ASP A 516 10.62 -16.59 -7.72
CA ASP A 516 9.29 -16.10 -7.42
C ASP A 516 8.47 -17.12 -6.60
N TYR A 517 8.15 -16.78 -5.36
CA TYR A 517 7.41 -17.65 -4.43
C TYR A 517 5.96 -17.89 -4.86
N LEU A 518 5.32 -16.87 -5.50
CA LEU A 518 3.90 -16.92 -5.81
C LEU A 518 3.58 -17.98 -6.86
N LEU A 519 4.46 -18.17 -7.85
CA LEU A 519 4.29 -19.23 -8.86
C LEU A 519 4.22 -20.62 -8.21
N TYR A 520 5.06 -20.90 -7.22
CA TYR A 520 5.01 -22.15 -6.46
C TYR A 520 3.76 -22.23 -5.59
N GLY A 521 3.40 -21.15 -4.91
CA GLY A 521 2.20 -21.07 -4.07
C GLY A 521 0.92 -21.33 -4.86
N LEU A 522 0.79 -20.74 -6.06
CA LEU A 522 -0.35 -20.94 -6.95
C LEU A 522 -0.49 -22.41 -7.42
N ILE A 523 0.62 -23.08 -7.77
CA ILE A 523 0.58 -24.50 -8.11
C ILE A 523 0.21 -25.33 -6.87
N GLY A 524 0.76 -25.00 -5.70
CA GLY A 524 0.39 -25.66 -4.44
C GLY A 524 -1.10 -25.50 -4.12
N MET A 525 -1.67 -24.32 -4.37
CA MET A 525 -3.10 -24.06 -4.23
C MET A 525 -3.93 -24.90 -5.21
N ALA A 526 -3.50 -25.00 -6.48
CA ALA A 526 -4.18 -25.85 -7.46
C ALA A 526 -4.28 -27.31 -7.00
N TYR A 527 -3.19 -27.86 -6.46
CA TYR A 527 -3.19 -29.22 -5.92
C TYR A 527 -4.05 -29.37 -4.66
N ALA A 528 -4.04 -28.37 -3.77
CA ALA A 528 -4.90 -28.37 -2.59
C ALA A 528 -6.40 -28.31 -2.95
N GLU A 529 -6.76 -27.57 -4.00
CA GLU A 529 -8.14 -27.51 -4.52
C GLU A 529 -8.54 -28.77 -5.29
N ALA A 530 -7.59 -29.48 -5.88
CA ALA A 530 -7.84 -30.76 -6.56
C ALA A 530 -8.24 -31.90 -5.60
N GLY A 531 -8.04 -31.74 -4.32
CA GLY A 531 -8.55 -32.62 -3.26
C GLY A 531 -7.48 -33.32 -2.42
N PRO A 532 -7.92 -34.08 -1.38
CA PRO A 532 -7.04 -34.68 -0.38
C PRO A 532 -5.97 -35.62 -0.92
N ALA A 533 -6.24 -36.31 -2.05
CA ALA A 533 -5.28 -37.22 -2.70
C ALA A 533 -4.00 -36.50 -3.14
N HIS A 534 -4.06 -35.21 -3.37
CA HIS A 534 -2.94 -34.37 -3.82
C HIS A 534 -2.28 -33.54 -2.71
N ALA A 535 -2.58 -33.81 -1.44
CA ALA A 535 -2.03 -33.09 -0.31
C ALA A 535 -0.48 -33.13 -0.25
N GLY A 536 0.12 -34.24 -0.70
CA GLY A 536 1.58 -34.36 -0.77
C GLY A 536 2.21 -33.44 -1.79
N GLU A 537 1.63 -33.36 -2.98
CA GLU A 537 2.06 -32.46 -4.06
C GLU A 537 1.85 -31.01 -3.68
N ALA A 538 0.68 -30.68 -3.11
CA ALA A 538 0.39 -29.33 -2.59
C ALA A 538 1.47 -28.90 -1.60
N LEU A 539 1.78 -29.74 -0.58
CA LEU A 539 2.79 -29.46 0.42
C LEU A 539 4.20 -29.33 -0.20
N ALA A 540 4.52 -30.15 -1.23
CA ALA A 540 5.79 -30.07 -1.91
C ALA A 540 6.02 -28.71 -2.59
N PHE A 541 5.00 -28.16 -3.27
CA PHE A 541 5.10 -26.83 -3.90
C PHE A 541 5.08 -25.70 -2.87
N VAL A 542 4.20 -25.77 -1.88
CA VAL A 542 4.07 -24.73 -0.85
C VAL A 542 5.32 -24.63 0.02
N ASN A 543 6.00 -25.73 0.32
CA ASN A 543 7.29 -25.71 1.02
C ASN A 543 8.36 -24.91 0.26
N ARG A 544 8.31 -24.91 -1.08
CA ARG A 544 9.20 -24.08 -1.90
C ARG A 544 8.78 -22.62 -1.88
N ALA A 545 7.48 -22.35 -1.92
CA ALA A 545 6.97 -21.01 -1.74
C ALA A 545 7.42 -20.42 -0.38
N LEU A 546 7.28 -21.18 0.72
CA LEU A 546 7.73 -20.80 2.06
C LEU A 546 9.25 -20.70 2.19
N PHE A 547 10.02 -21.49 1.46
CA PHE A 547 11.47 -21.31 1.39
C PHE A 547 11.82 -19.98 0.72
N LEU A 548 11.08 -19.53 -0.28
CA LEU A 548 11.29 -18.29 -1.01
C LEU A 548 10.66 -17.07 -0.32
N LYS A 549 9.62 -17.27 0.49
CA LYS A 549 8.97 -16.24 1.33
C LYS A 549 8.46 -16.86 2.63
N PRO A 550 9.29 -16.86 3.68
CA PRO A 550 8.95 -17.50 4.96
C PRO A 550 7.74 -16.91 5.69
N VAL A 551 7.37 -15.68 5.37
CA VAL A 551 6.25 -14.95 5.98
C VAL A 551 5.04 -14.85 5.05
N ASP A 552 4.78 -15.88 4.24
CA ASP A 552 3.63 -15.91 3.34
C ASP A 552 2.42 -16.58 3.97
N ALA A 553 1.45 -15.78 4.40
CA ALA A 553 0.25 -16.25 5.11
C ALA A 553 -0.56 -17.28 4.29
N ALA A 554 -0.72 -17.06 2.99
CA ALA A 554 -1.47 -17.96 2.10
C ALA A 554 -0.80 -19.33 1.99
N SER A 555 0.51 -19.36 1.82
CA SER A 555 1.28 -20.60 1.75
C SER A 555 1.23 -21.37 3.07
N HIS A 556 1.37 -20.71 4.22
CA HIS A 556 1.21 -21.35 5.53
C HIS A 556 -0.19 -21.97 5.70
N ARG A 557 -1.24 -21.28 5.28
CA ARG A 557 -2.61 -21.76 5.35
C ARG A 557 -2.83 -23.00 4.44
N ILE A 558 -2.30 -22.99 3.24
CA ILE A 558 -2.37 -24.15 2.34
C ILE A 558 -1.57 -25.32 2.92
N ALA A 559 -0.37 -25.08 3.48
CA ALA A 559 0.42 -26.10 4.16
C ALA A 559 -0.34 -26.71 5.33
N ALA A 560 -1.00 -25.90 6.15
CA ALA A 560 -1.81 -26.37 7.27
C ALA A 560 -2.92 -27.34 6.81
N ARG A 561 -3.66 -26.98 5.76
CA ARG A 561 -4.69 -27.84 5.16
C ARG A 561 -4.12 -29.15 4.66
N ALA A 562 -3.06 -29.09 3.85
CA ALA A 562 -2.40 -30.29 3.32
C ALA A 562 -1.88 -31.22 4.44
N LEU A 563 -1.33 -30.65 5.51
CA LEU A 563 -0.86 -31.41 6.67
C LEU A 563 -2.00 -32.05 7.47
N LEU A 564 -3.18 -31.42 7.55
CA LEU A 564 -4.37 -32.04 8.14
C LEU A 564 -4.81 -33.29 7.36
N GLU A 565 -4.85 -33.19 6.02
CA GLU A 565 -5.18 -34.32 5.14
C GLU A 565 -4.17 -35.46 5.28
N LEU A 566 -2.88 -35.14 5.47
CA LEU A 566 -1.82 -36.13 5.72
C LEU A 566 -1.79 -36.65 7.17
N GLY A 567 -2.73 -36.23 8.03
CA GLY A 567 -2.80 -36.64 9.44
C GLY A 567 -1.76 -36.02 10.37
N ARG A 568 -0.95 -35.06 9.88
CA ARG A 568 0.12 -34.40 10.63
C ARG A 568 -0.41 -33.19 11.40
N ARG A 569 -1.38 -33.42 12.28
CA ARG A 569 -2.18 -32.36 12.91
C ARG A 569 -1.36 -31.33 13.69
N ARG A 570 -0.38 -31.78 14.53
CA ARG A 570 0.45 -30.84 15.31
C ARG A 570 1.22 -29.85 14.39
N GLN A 571 1.75 -30.34 13.28
CA GLN A 571 2.41 -29.51 12.28
C GLN A 571 1.43 -28.57 11.60
N ALA A 572 0.22 -29.04 11.27
CA ALA A 572 -0.83 -28.20 10.69
C ALA A 572 -1.20 -27.02 11.59
N PHE A 573 -1.32 -27.24 12.90
CA PHE A 573 -1.64 -26.15 13.84
C PHE A 573 -0.49 -25.18 14.03
N LEU A 574 0.76 -25.64 13.90
CA LEU A 574 1.93 -24.74 13.79
C LEU A 574 1.84 -23.85 12.55
N GLU A 575 1.49 -24.42 11.40
CA GLU A 575 1.33 -23.66 10.14
C GLU A 575 0.16 -22.66 10.21
N TYR A 576 -0.97 -23.01 10.85
CA TYR A 576 -2.04 -22.05 11.11
C TYR A 576 -1.60 -20.88 11.99
N ARG A 577 -0.79 -21.13 13.03
CA ARG A 577 -0.19 -20.07 13.81
C ARG A 577 0.71 -19.17 12.97
N LEU A 578 1.60 -19.75 12.16
CA LEU A 578 2.48 -19.00 11.28
C LEU A 578 1.70 -18.20 10.23
N ALA A 579 0.59 -18.73 9.70
CA ALA A 579 -0.31 -17.99 8.82
C ALA A 579 -0.89 -16.73 9.53
N ARG A 580 -1.28 -16.87 10.80
CA ARG A 580 -1.77 -15.73 11.60
C ARG A 580 -0.67 -14.71 11.86
N GLU A 581 0.52 -15.17 12.24
CA GLU A 581 1.69 -14.32 12.45
C GLU A 581 2.12 -13.60 11.17
N ALA A 582 1.91 -14.23 10.01
CA ALA A 582 2.15 -13.67 8.69
C ALA A 582 1.03 -12.72 8.20
N GLY A 583 0.00 -12.45 9.01
CA GLY A 583 -1.01 -11.43 8.73
C GLY A 583 -2.41 -11.93 8.34
N ASP A 584 -2.67 -13.24 8.27
CA ASP A 584 -4.03 -13.77 8.05
C ASP A 584 -4.87 -13.63 9.32
N ALA A 585 -5.59 -12.52 9.43
CA ALA A 585 -6.42 -12.22 10.61
C ALA A 585 -7.59 -13.20 10.79
N GLU A 586 -8.04 -13.83 9.71
CA GLU A 586 -9.26 -14.64 9.72
C GLU A 586 -8.98 -16.13 9.95
N VAL A 587 -7.75 -16.60 9.80
CA VAL A 587 -7.39 -18.01 9.85
C VAL A 587 -7.75 -18.68 11.19
N LEU A 588 -7.63 -17.96 12.29
CA LEU A 588 -7.97 -18.50 13.62
C LEU A 588 -9.46 -18.76 13.74
N SER A 589 -10.30 -17.75 13.53
CA SER A 589 -11.75 -17.81 13.73
C SER A 589 -12.47 -18.66 12.67
N HIS A 590 -12.05 -18.57 11.40
CA HIS A 590 -12.75 -19.23 10.31
C HIS A 590 -12.29 -20.67 10.03
N GLU A 591 -11.06 -21.01 10.40
CA GLU A 591 -10.51 -22.32 10.01
C GLU A 591 -9.89 -23.08 11.18
N ALA A 592 -8.81 -22.57 11.81
CA ALA A 592 -8.02 -23.31 12.77
C ALA A 592 -8.85 -23.79 13.98
N LEU A 593 -9.66 -22.93 14.57
CA LEU A 593 -10.49 -23.30 15.74
C LEU A 593 -11.58 -24.31 15.40
N ARG A 594 -12.12 -24.31 14.19
CA ARG A 594 -13.08 -25.34 13.75
C ARG A 594 -12.41 -26.69 13.57
N GLN A 595 -11.18 -26.72 13.12
CA GLN A 595 -10.40 -27.93 12.91
C GLN A 595 -9.78 -28.50 14.19
N ALA A 596 -9.61 -27.68 15.26
CA ALA A 596 -9.00 -28.11 16.51
C ALA A 596 -9.86 -29.18 17.22
N ARG A 597 -9.25 -30.29 17.60
CA ARG A 597 -9.91 -31.42 18.30
C ARG A 597 -9.42 -31.59 19.73
N THR A 598 -8.19 -31.18 20.03
CA THR A 598 -7.53 -31.36 21.32
C THR A 598 -7.04 -30.04 21.91
N VAL A 599 -6.72 -30.06 23.22
CA VAL A 599 -6.17 -28.91 23.91
C VAL A 599 -4.76 -28.59 23.41
N GLU A 600 -3.98 -29.63 23.12
CA GLU A 600 -2.61 -29.52 22.63
C GLU A 600 -2.56 -28.79 21.28
N GLU A 601 -3.55 -28.99 20.43
CA GLU A 601 -3.67 -28.26 19.16
C GLU A 601 -3.92 -26.76 19.39
N LEU A 602 -4.81 -26.42 20.35
CA LEU A 602 -5.04 -25.04 20.75
C LEU A 602 -3.80 -24.41 21.42
N GLN A 603 -3.04 -25.17 22.20
CA GLN A 603 -1.78 -24.73 22.79
C GLN A 603 -0.74 -24.41 21.70
N VAL A 604 -0.64 -25.23 20.63
CA VAL A 604 0.25 -24.96 19.50
C VAL A 604 -0.15 -23.68 18.78
N LEU A 605 -1.44 -23.40 18.61
CA LEU A 605 -1.93 -22.13 18.03
C LEU A 605 -1.52 -20.92 18.86
N THR A 606 -1.57 -21.05 20.18
CA THR A 606 -1.30 -19.96 21.11
C THR A 606 0.20 -19.69 21.29
N SER A 607 1.01 -20.77 21.37
CA SER A 607 2.43 -20.69 21.72
C SER A 607 2.62 -19.95 23.07
N GLU A 608 3.78 -19.34 23.25
CA GLU A 608 4.12 -18.52 24.42
C GLU A 608 3.82 -17.01 24.20
N ARG A 609 3.06 -16.67 23.15
CA ARG A 609 2.75 -15.28 22.80
C ARG A 609 1.43 -14.81 23.39
N PRO A 610 1.44 -13.89 24.36
CA PRO A 610 0.22 -13.41 25.00
C PRO A 610 -0.80 -12.83 24.01
N ALA A 611 -0.35 -12.10 23.00
CA ALA A 611 -1.23 -11.53 21.98
C ALA A 611 -2.07 -12.59 21.25
N LEU A 612 -1.46 -13.72 20.88
CA LEU A 612 -2.19 -14.84 20.26
C LEU A 612 -3.12 -15.53 21.27
N ALA A 613 -2.72 -15.62 22.56
CA ALA A 613 -3.58 -16.16 23.60
C ALA A 613 -4.87 -15.33 23.74
N TRP A 614 -4.76 -13.99 23.68
CA TRP A 614 -5.93 -13.09 23.75
C TRP A 614 -6.83 -13.27 22.53
N GLU A 615 -6.27 -13.39 21.33
CA GLU A 615 -7.05 -13.63 20.13
C GLU A 615 -7.76 -14.97 20.14
N VAL A 616 -7.07 -16.04 20.55
CA VAL A 616 -7.67 -17.38 20.68
C VAL A 616 -8.75 -17.36 21.76
N ALA A 617 -8.53 -16.72 22.91
CA ALA A 617 -9.50 -16.57 23.97
C ALA A 617 -10.78 -15.87 23.48
N ASN A 618 -10.64 -14.74 22.78
CA ASN A 618 -11.75 -14.00 22.20
C ASN A 618 -12.55 -14.84 21.20
N ALA A 619 -11.83 -15.52 20.29
CA ALA A 619 -12.45 -16.34 19.27
C ALA A 619 -13.13 -17.60 19.84
N LEU A 620 -12.58 -18.21 20.89
CA LEU A 620 -13.21 -19.31 21.62
C LEU A 620 -14.43 -18.85 22.41
N ALA A 621 -14.36 -17.66 23.03
CA ALA A 621 -15.48 -17.08 23.77
C ALA A 621 -16.67 -16.70 22.89
N ALA A 622 -16.42 -16.39 21.60
CA ALA A 622 -17.45 -16.07 20.62
C ALA A 622 -18.18 -17.32 20.07
N GLN A 623 -17.73 -18.55 20.36
CA GLN A 623 -18.39 -19.77 19.88
C GLN A 623 -19.74 -19.97 20.63
N PRO A 624 -20.80 -20.31 19.89
CA PRO A 624 -22.16 -20.44 20.52
C PRO A 624 -22.25 -21.59 21.52
N GLU A 625 -21.46 -22.65 21.33
CA GLU A 625 -21.42 -23.81 22.24
C GLU A 625 -19.98 -24.07 22.69
N PRO A 626 -19.63 -23.76 23.96
CA PRO A 626 -18.28 -24.03 24.46
C PRO A 626 -18.05 -25.54 24.62
N MET A 627 -17.03 -26.06 23.95
CA MET A 627 -16.62 -27.46 24.01
C MET A 627 -15.77 -27.73 25.26
N VAL A 628 -15.70 -28.99 25.70
CA VAL A 628 -14.84 -29.39 26.86
C VAL A 628 -13.39 -28.97 26.64
N ARG A 629 -12.85 -29.10 25.42
CA ARG A 629 -11.50 -28.66 25.08
C ARG A 629 -11.29 -27.14 25.27
N THR A 630 -12.32 -26.34 25.03
CA THR A 630 -12.28 -24.89 25.23
C THR A 630 -12.03 -24.54 26.70
N LEU A 631 -12.78 -25.15 27.61
CA LEU A 631 -12.59 -24.93 29.04
C LEU A 631 -11.23 -25.45 29.54
N ALA A 632 -10.80 -26.62 29.06
CA ALA A 632 -9.47 -27.15 29.37
C ALA A 632 -8.34 -26.25 28.86
N TRP A 633 -8.51 -25.62 27.67
CA TRP A 633 -7.55 -24.63 27.17
C TRP A 633 -7.51 -23.38 28.06
N PHE A 634 -8.66 -22.85 28.50
CA PHE A 634 -8.68 -21.69 29.40
C PHE A 634 -8.00 -22.01 30.75
N ALA A 635 -8.23 -23.21 31.29
CA ALA A 635 -7.55 -23.64 32.52
C ALA A 635 -6.01 -23.64 32.35
N TRP A 636 -5.50 -24.21 31.26
CA TRP A 636 -4.08 -24.16 30.91
C TRP A 636 -3.59 -22.72 30.69
N ALA A 637 -4.30 -21.90 29.93
CA ALA A 637 -3.91 -20.55 29.58
C ALA A 637 -3.82 -19.64 30.83
N ARG A 638 -4.76 -19.80 31.79
CA ARG A 638 -4.72 -19.07 33.07
C ARG A 638 -3.47 -19.40 33.89
N GLU A 639 -3.05 -20.67 33.90
CA GLU A 639 -1.84 -21.08 34.59
C GLU A 639 -0.59 -20.56 33.87
N HIS A 640 -0.55 -20.73 32.56
CA HIS A 640 0.61 -20.41 31.71
C HIS A 640 0.88 -18.89 31.61
N PHE A 641 -0.18 -18.08 31.46
CA PHE A 641 -0.07 -16.63 31.32
C PHE A 641 -0.39 -15.86 32.62
N ALA A 642 -0.39 -16.52 33.76
CA ALA A 642 -0.77 -15.94 35.02
C ALA A 642 -0.09 -14.61 35.38
N THR A 643 1.17 -14.43 35.01
CA THR A 643 1.99 -13.25 35.34
C THR A 643 2.02 -12.19 34.25
N VAL A 644 1.35 -12.43 33.13
CA VAL A 644 1.37 -11.51 31.98
C VAL A 644 0.35 -10.38 32.21
N PRO A 645 0.64 -9.13 31.83
CA PRO A 645 -0.35 -8.04 31.85
C PRO A 645 -1.63 -8.41 31.09
N ASP A 646 -2.76 -7.99 31.60
CA ASP A 646 -4.09 -8.23 31.04
C ASP A 646 -4.54 -9.72 30.97
N ALA A 647 -3.85 -10.61 31.68
CA ALA A 647 -4.23 -12.02 31.79
C ALA A 647 -5.65 -12.22 32.36
N GLU A 648 -6.19 -11.23 33.06
CA GLU A 648 -7.53 -11.23 33.69
C GLU A 648 -8.66 -11.54 32.71
N HIS A 649 -8.47 -11.24 31.41
CA HIS A 649 -9.43 -11.59 30.36
C HIS A 649 -9.70 -13.10 30.29
N LEU A 650 -8.71 -13.94 30.60
CA LEU A 650 -8.87 -15.40 30.59
C LEU A 650 -9.89 -15.88 31.64
N TRP A 651 -9.83 -15.32 32.85
CA TRP A 651 -10.81 -15.61 33.92
C TRP A 651 -12.21 -15.14 33.51
N THR A 652 -12.29 -13.93 32.95
CA THR A 652 -13.56 -13.35 32.52
C THR A 652 -14.22 -14.18 31.41
N HIS A 653 -13.48 -14.57 30.38
CA HIS A 653 -14.04 -15.37 29.29
C HIS A 653 -14.43 -16.77 29.74
N GLU A 654 -13.59 -17.49 30.51
CA GLU A 654 -13.92 -18.80 31.01
C GLU A 654 -15.16 -18.76 31.93
N ALA A 655 -15.22 -17.80 32.85
CA ALA A 655 -16.37 -17.67 33.72
C ALA A 655 -17.67 -17.42 32.95
N ARG A 656 -17.65 -16.57 31.91
CA ARG A 656 -18.82 -16.34 31.07
C ARG A 656 -19.22 -17.58 30.28
N LEU A 657 -18.29 -18.36 29.76
CA LEU A 657 -18.58 -19.64 29.10
C LEU A 657 -19.22 -20.64 30.07
N ARG A 658 -18.75 -20.69 31.33
CA ARG A 658 -19.35 -21.54 32.38
C ARG A 658 -20.74 -21.08 32.78
N LEU A 659 -20.98 -19.75 32.79
CA LEU A 659 -22.33 -19.20 33.00
C LEU A 659 -23.30 -19.63 31.90
N VAL A 660 -22.87 -19.59 30.63
CA VAL A 660 -23.68 -20.07 29.48
C VAL A 660 -24.01 -21.55 29.63
N ARG A 661 -23.12 -22.37 30.18
CA ARG A 661 -23.35 -23.81 30.45
C ARG A 661 -24.16 -24.08 31.73
N GLY A 662 -24.47 -23.07 32.51
CA GLY A 662 -25.15 -23.25 33.82
C GLY A 662 -24.23 -23.73 34.94
N GLU A 663 -22.92 -23.72 34.77
CA GLU A 663 -21.91 -24.13 35.75
C GLU A 663 -21.64 -22.98 36.74
N LEU A 664 -22.65 -22.64 37.52
CA LEU A 664 -22.65 -21.42 38.38
C LEU A 664 -21.58 -21.46 39.48
N ARG A 665 -21.28 -22.65 40.04
CA ARG A 665 -20.29 -22.78 41.12
C ARG A 665 -18.88 -22.49 40.62
N GLU A 666 -18.53 -23.01 39.45
CA GLU A 666 -17.25 -22.85 38.79
C GLU A 666 -17.06 -21.40 38.31
N ALA A 667 -18.11 -20.79 37.76
CA ALA A 667 -18.11 -19.38 37.40
C ALA A 667 -17.90 -18.48 38.62
N ALA A 668 -18.52 -18.80 39.74
CA ALA A 668 -18.35 -18.05 40.99
C ALA A 668 -16.93 -18.19 41.57
N ALA A 669 -16.35 -19.39 41.53
CA ALA A 669 -14.95 -19.59 41.93
C ALA A 669 -13.98 -18.73 41.10
N LEU A 670 -14.12 -18.74 39.76
CA LEU A 670 -13.31 -17.93 38.86
C LEU A 670 -13.48 -16.42 39.10
N SER A 671 -14.70 -15.99 39.37
CA SER A 671 -14.96 -14.58 39.72
C SER A 671 -14.30 -14.19 41.04
N GLY A 672 -14.31 -15.10 42.02
CA GLY A 672 -13.63 -14.89 43.32
C GLY A 672 -12.11 -14.84 43.18
N GLU A 673 -11.52 -15.72 42.38
CA GLU A 673 -10.08 -15.69 42.04
C GLU A 673 -9.71 -14.36 41.35
N LEU A 674 -10.50 -13.93 40.38
CA LEU A 674 -10.27 -12.70 39.66
C LEU A 674 -10.37 -11.46 40.57
N GLU A 675 -11.34 -11.45 41.47
CA GLU A 675 -11.52 -10.36 42.46
C GLU A 675 -10.32 -10.27 43.43
N GLN A 676 -9.74 -11.41 43.85
CA GLN A 676 -8.53 -11.43 44.66
C GLN A 676 -7.28 -10.91 43.89
N ARG A 677 -7.19 -11.19 42.59
CA ARG A 677 -6.09 -10.76 41.74
C ARG A 677 -6.14 -9.29 41.34
N ALA A 678 -7.34 -8.81 41.01
CA ALA A 678 -7.55 -7.51 40.41
C ALA A 678 -8.82 -6.84 40.97
N PRO A 679 -8.89 -6.53 42.26
CA PRO A 679 -10.11 -6.06 42.94
C PRO A 679 -10.62 -4.74 42.35
N ASP A 680 -9.75 -3.89 41.85
CA ASP A 680 -10.10 -2.56 41.34
C ASP A 680 -10.36 -2.53 39.82
N LYS A 681 -10.08 -3.62 39.09
CA LYS A 681 -10.37 -3.65 37.65
C LYS A 681 -11.86 -3.75 37.39
N LEU A 682 -12.32 -2.97 36.42
CA LEU A 682 -13.72 -2.91 36.01
C LEU A 682 -14.27 -4.29 35.63
N ASP A 683 -13.49 -5.04 34.82
CA ASP A 683 -13.89 -6.37 34.30
C ASP A 683 -14.12 -7.39 35.42
N ALA A 684 -13.33 -7.36 36.52
CA ALA A 684 -13.51 -8.24 37.67
C ALA A 684 -14.83 -7.95 38.37
N GLN A 685 -15.15 -6.69 38.60
CA GLN A 685 -16.39 -6.28 39.24
C GLN A 685 -17.63 -6.49 38.36
N LEU A 686 -17.50 -6.30 37.05
CA LEU A 686 -18.57 -6.63 36.10
C LEU A 686 -18.85 -8.13 36.10
N LEU A 687 -17.83 -8.98 36.03
CA LEU A 687 -17.99 -10.43 36.13
C LEU A 687 -18.68 -10.83 37.43
N ARG A 688 -18.28 -10.24 38.54
CA ARG A 688 -18.94 -10.46 39.82
C ARG A 688 -20.43 -10.17 39.77
N ALA A 689 -20.83 -9.04 39.19
CA ALA A 689 -22.23 -8.68 39.05
C ALA A 689 -22.98 -9.66 38.13
N GLU A 690 -22.33 -10.11 37.01
CA GLU A 690 -22.90 -11.13 36.11
C GLU A 690 -23.15 -12.47 36.86
N VAL A 691 -22.19 -12.91 37.64
CA VAL A 691 -22.29 -14.16 38.42
C VAL A 691 -23.37 -14.05 39.49
N LEU A 692 -23.42 -12.97 40.29
CA LEU A 692 -24.44 -12.72 41.29
C LEU A 692 -25.84 -12.74 40.66
N ARG A 693 -26.01 -12.12 39.52
CA ARG A 693 -27.26 -12.14 38.76
C ARG A 693 -27.66 -13.57 38.38
N ALA A 694 -26.72 -14.33 37.83
CA ALA A 694 -26.97 -15.72 37.43
C ALA A 694 -27.33 -16.63 38.62
N GLN A 695 -26.85 -16.31 39.84
CA GLN A 695 -27.19 -16.99 41.10
C GLN A 695 -28.53 -16.53 41.67
N GLY A 696 -29.27 -15.62 41.03
CA GLY A 696 -30.52 -15.05 41.52
C GLY A 696 -30.33 -13.97 42.58
N GLN A 697 -29.12 -13.47 42.80
CA GLN A 697 -28.81 -12.42 43.79
C GLN A 697 -28.82 -11.04 43.09
N GLY A 698 -29.95 -10.68 42.44
CA GLY A 698 -30.13 -9.43 41.71
C GLY A 698 -29.82 -8.18 42.51
N PRO A 699 -30.35 -8.03 43.74
CA PRO A 699 -30.06 -6.86 44.57
C PRO A 699 -28.57 -6.67 44.88
N GLU A 700 -27.83 -7.75 45.08
CA GLU A 700 -26.39 -7.73 45.31
C GLU A 700 -25.62 -7.28 44.02
N ALA A 701 -26.02 -7.79 42.88
CA ALA A 701 -25.45 -7.40 41.57
C ALA A 701 -25.66 -5.91 41.32
N ILE A 702 -26.84 -5.37 41.60
CA ILE A 702 -27.15 -3.94 41.50
C ILE A 702 -26.23 -3.12 42.41
N ARG A 703 -26.03 -3.53 43.65
CA ARG A 703 -25.12 -2.81 44.60
C ARG A 703 -23.69 -2.76 44.10
N VAL A 704 -23.21 -3.81 43.46
CA VAL A 704 -21.86 -3.80 42.81
C VAL A 704 -21.81 -2.79 41.66
N LEU A 705 -22.78 -2.83 40.75
CA LEU A 705 -22.82 -1.93 39.58
C LEU A 705 -23.02 -0.45 39.97
N GLU A 706 -23.84 -0.18 41.00
CA GLU A 706 -24.07 1.19 41.52
C GLU A 706 -22.80 1.84 42.10
N ARG A 707 -21.89 1.06 42.64
CA ARG A 707 -20.59 1.57 43.12
C ARG A 707 -19.64 1.85 41.97
N LEU A 708 -19.80 1.18 40.81
CA LEU A 708 -18.94 1.33 39.67
C LEU A 708 -19.31 2.53 38.79
N VAL A 709 -20.61 2.77 38.54
CA VAL A 709 -21.06 3.83 37.61
C VAL A 709 -20.48 5.22 37.96
N PRO A 710 -20.43 5.66 39.23
CA PRO A 710 -19.81 6.94 39.58
C PRO A 710 -18.28 7.00 39.35
N ARG A 711 -17.60 5.83 39.34
CA ARG A 711 -16.16 5.75 39.10
C ARG A 711 -15.81 5.80 37.60
N PHE A 712 -16.76 5.42 36.74
CA PHE A 712 -16.62 5.38 35.28
C PHE A 712 -17.85 6.02 34.62
N PRO A 713 -18.06 7.34 34.78
CA PRO A 713 -19.28 8.04 34.37
C PRO A 713 -19.46 8.11 32.85
N ASP A 714 -18.38 8.03 32.09
CA ASP A 714 -18.32 8.01 30.62
C ASP A 714 -18.51 6.61 30.01
N ASN A 715 -18.51 5.57 30.85
CA ASN A 715 -18.70 4.20 30.37
C ASN A 715 -20.20 3.90 30.19
N VAL A 716 -20.71 4.21 28.99
CA VAL A 716 -22.11 3.99 28.61
C VAL A 716 -22.50 2.52 28.71
N GLY A 717 -21.59 1.58 28.41
CA GLY A 717 -21.83 0.15 28.48
C GLY A 717 -22.14 -0.33 29.93
N LEU A 718 -21.42 0.20 30.91
CA LEU A 718 -21.65 -0.05 32.33
C LEU A 718 -23.02 0.48 32.78
N ALA A 719 -23.37 1.70 32.37
CA ALA A 719 -24.67 2.29 32.65
C ALA A 719 -25.82 1.47 32.06
N PHE A 720 -25.68 0.97 30.85
CA PHE A 720 -26.67 0.08 30.22
C PHE A 720 -26.81 -1.26 30.97
N THR A 721 -25.68 -1.81 31.45
CA THR A 721 -25.69 -3.04 32.24
C THR A 721 -26.47 -2.86 33.56
N LEU A 722 -26.21 -1.77 34.29
CA LEU A 722 -26.94 -1.42 35.47
C LEU A 722 -28.44 -1.16 35.19
N ALA A 723 -28.71 -0.36 34.13
CA ALA A 723 -30.12 -0.04 33.78
C ALA A 723 -30.91 -1.30 33.42
N ARG A 724 -30.33 -2.24 32.69
CA ARG A 724 -30.95 -3.53 32.35
C ARG A 724 -31.27 -4.32 33.63
N GLN A 725 -30.31 -4.43 34.55
CA GLN A 725 -30.51 -5.13 35.80
C GLN A 725 -31.61 -4.50 36.67
N LEU A 726 -31.68 -3.16 36.72
CA LEU A 726 -32.75 -2.43 37.41
C LEU A 726 -34.12 -2.66 36.76
N VAL A 727 -34.19 -2.74 35.43
CA VAL A 727 -35.44 -3.10 34.71
C VAL A 727 -35.87 -4.51 35.02
N ASP A 728 -34.94 -5.48 35.05
CA ASP A 728 -35.21 -6.87 35.34
C ASP A 728 -35.81 -7.01 36.77
N GLU A 729 -35.31 -6.25 37.76
CA GLU A 729 -35.82 -6.20 39.15
C GLU A 729 -37.04 -5.26 39.34
N GLY A 730 -37.57 -4.67 38.25
CA GLY A 730 -38.75 -3.78 38.32
C GLY A 730 -38.47 -2.37 38.85
N LEU A 731 -37.22 -1.98 39.02
CA LEU A 731 -36.81 -0.67 39.54
C LEU A 731 -36.67 0.36 38.38
N THR A 732 -37.73 0.52 37.61
CA THR A 732 -37.80 1.28 36.36
C THR A 732 -37.44 2.75 36.50
N HIS A 733 -37.86 3.40 37.61
CA HIS A 733 -37.51 4.81 37.84
C HIS A 733 -35.98 5.00 37.95
N ARG A 734 -35.31 4.12 38.72
CA ARG A 734 -33.87 4.17 38.92
C ARG A 734 -33.12 3.86 37.58
N ALA A 735 -33.66 2.91 36.81
CA ALA A 735 -33.13 2.60 35.49
C ALA A 735 -33.13 3.83 34.57
N ARG A 736 -34.24 4.56 34.50
CA ARG A 736 -34.34 5.80 33.69
C ARG A 736 -33.41 6.92 34.21
N GLU A 737 -33.21 7.02 35.51
CA GLU A 737 -32.27 7.97 36.09
C GLU A 737 -30.81 7.67 35.65
N VAL A 738 -30.40 6.40 35.68
CA VAL A 738 -29.09 5.93 35.21
C VAL A 738 -28.94 6.21 33.72
N LEU A 739 -29.94 5.90 32.88
CA LEU A 739 -29.94 6.16 31.43
C LEU A 739 -29.86 7.64 31.14
N GLY A 740 -30.58 8.49 31.89
CA GLY A 740 -30.53 9.94 31.73
C GLY A 740 -29.15 10.54 32.01
N ARG A 741 -28.42 9.99 32.99
CA ARG A 741 -27.03 10.39 33.28
C ARG A 741 -26.04 9.92 32.19
N ALA A 742 -26.29 8.79 31.55
CA ALA A 742 -25.44 8.26 30.48
C ALA A 742 -25.69 8.94 29.12
N ALA A 743 -26.87 9.50 28.91
CA ALA A 743 -27.28 10.09 27.63
C ALA A 743 -26.30 11.14 27.03
N PRO A 744 -25.64 12.02 27.83
CA PRO A 744 -24.67 12.99 27.30
C PRO A 744 -23.41 12.36 26.71
N PHE A 745 -23.07 11.13 27.06
CA PHE A 745 -21.86 10.41 26.63
C PHE A 745 -22.09 9.52 25.42
N ILE A 746 -23.31 9.48 24.87
CA ILE A 746 -23.66 8.68 23.70
C ILE A 746 -23.16 9.37 22.42
N VAL A 747 -22.31 8.68 21.67
CA VAL A 747 -21.64 9.20 20.49
C VAL A 747 -22.19 8.66 19.16
N ASP A 748 -22.87 7.53 19.15
CA ASP A 748 -23.32 6.87 17.93
C ASP A 748 -24.81 6.44 17.98
N ALA A 749 -25.36 6.12 16.79
CA ALA A 749 -26.76 5.74 16.63
C ALA A 749 -27.09 4.40 17.29
N GLU A 750 -26.14 3.45 17.37
CA GLU A 750 -26.34 2.15 17.99
C GLU A 750 -26.49 2.26 19.50
N GLN A 751 -25.61 3.04 20.15
CA GLN A 751 -25.72 3.32 21.59
C GLN A 751 -27.05 4.05 21.90
N ARG A 752 -27.46 4.98 21.02
CA ARG A 752 -28.75 5.67 21.16
C ARG A 752 -29.94 4.73 21.03
N ALA A 753 -29.88 3.79 20.08
CA ALA A 753 -30.90 2.76 19.94
C ALA A 753 -30.99 1.84 21.19
N ARG A 754 -29.84 1.47 21.77
CA ARG A 754 -29.76 0.69 23.02
C ARG A 754 -30.39 1.44 24.21
N LEU A 755 -30.09 2.74 24.35
CA LEU A 755 -30.69 3.59 25.37
C LEU A 755 -32.21 3.59 25.23
N LEU A 756 -32.72 3.89 24.03
CA LEU A 756 -34.16 3.94 23.75
C LEU A 756 -34.84 2.58 23.95
N THR A 757 -34.15 1.48 23.66
CA THR A 757 -34.66 0.12 23.93
C THR A 757 -34.85 -0.12 25.44
N LEU A 758 -33.89 0.30 26.28
CA LEU A 758 -34.00 0.17 27.74
C LEU A 758 -35.07 1.12 28.34
N GLU A 759 -35.17 2.36 27.81
CA GLU A 759 -36.27 3.27 28.19
C GLU A 759 -37.63 2.68 27.83
N GLY A 760 -37.77 2.11 26.64
CA GLY A 760 -38.95 1.43 26.18
C GLY A 760 -39.33 0.26 27.11
N ALA A 761 -38.34 -0.54 27.53
CA ALA A 761 -38.53 -1.61 28.49
C ALA A 761 -38.99 -1.11 29.89
N CYS A 762 -38.50 0.05 30.34
CA CYS A 762 -39.01 0.67 31.57
C CYS A 762 -40.49 1.01 31.44
N PHE A 763 -40.87 1.70 30.35
CA PHE A 763 -42.27 2.06 30.11
C PHE A 763 -43.19 0.84 29.94
N GLU A 764 -42.69 -0.21 29.30
CA GLU A 764 -43.42 -1.46 29.14
C GLU A 764 -43.71 -2.10 30.50
N ARG A 765 -42.73 -2.18 31.42
CA ARG A 765 -42.87 -2.68 32.77
C ARG A 765 -43.84 -1.83 33.60
N GLU A 766 -43.94 -0.54 33.37
CA GLU A 766 -44.90 0.38 34.01
C GLU A 766 -46.31 0.31 33.39
N GLY A 767 -46.53 -0.52 32.37
CA GLY A 767 -47.81 -0.61 31.64
C GLY A 767 -48.08 0.55 30.66
N LEU A 768 -47.12 1.46 30.48
CA LEU A 768 -47.24 2.64 29.64
C LEU A 768 -46.92 2.29 28.17
N LEU A 769 -47.75 1.40 27.57
CA LEU A 769 -47.49 0.78 26.29
C LEU A 769 -47.34 1.80 25.14
N SER A 770 -48.09 2.91 25.16
CA SER A 770 -47.97 3.96 24.13
C SER A 770 -46.57 4.63 24.15
N ARG A 771 -46.02 4.92 25.33
CA ARG A 771 -44.67 5.47 25.47
C ARG A 771 -43.60 4.44 25.12
N ALA A 772 -43.82 3.17 25.47
CA ALA A 772 -42.91 2.09 25.06
C ALA A 772 -42.84 1.97 23.54
N LEU A 773 -44.03 2.02 22.88
CA LEU A 773 -44.11 1.94 21.43
C LEU A 773 -43.36 3.07 20.75
N GLU A 774 -43.51 4.31 21.20
CA GLU A 774 -42.78 5.48 20.65
C GLU A 774 -41.26 5.27 20.70
N ARG A 775 -40.73 4.77 21.83
CA ARG A 775 -39.30 4.49 21.95
C ARG A 775 -38.85 3.37 21.01
N TYR A 776 -39.60 2.27 20.94
CA TYR A 776 -39.26 1.14 20.08
C TYR A 776 -39.39 1.47 18.58
N GLN A 777 -40.37 2.30 18.19
CA GLN A 777 -40.45 2.81 16.81
C GLN A 777 -39.26 3.67 16.42
N THR A 778 -38.79 4.53 17.34
CA THR A 778 -37.56 5.30 17.11
C THR A 778 -36.34 4.39 16.93
N VAL A 779 -36.26 3.26 17.67
CA VAL A 779 -35.21 2.25 17.52
C VAL A 779 -35.25 1.63 16.13
N THR A 780 -36.42 1.32 15.57
CA THR A 780 -36.52 0.74 14.20
C THR A 780 -36.03 1.69 13.13
N TRP A 781 -36.09 3.01 13.36
CA TRP A 781 -35.56 4.01 12.47
C TRP A 781 -34.03 4.23 12.63
N LEU A 782 -33.51 4.24 13.86
CA LEU A 782 -32.08 4.46 14.13
C LEU A 782 -31.21 3.24 13.82
N ALA A 783 -31.71 2.04 14.14
CA ALA A 783 -31.00 0.77 13.98
C ALA A 783 -31.98 -0.30 13.45
N PRO A 784 -32.33 -0.29 12.16
CA PRO A 784 -33.28 -1.24 11.58
C PRO A 784 -32.78 -2.69 11.80
N SER A 785 -33.58 -3.50 12.49
CA SER A 785 -33.30 -4.90 12.73
C SER A 785 -34.57 -5.73 12.84
N PRO A 786 -34.56 -7.03 12.50
CA PRO A 786 -35.70 -7.91 12.70
C PRO A 786 -36.22 -7.86 14.12
N GLY A 787 -35.34 -7.92 15.13
CA GLY A 787 -35.70 -7.91 16.55
C GLY A 787 -36.40 -6.62 16.97
N ALA A 788 -35.95 -5.46 16.47
CA ALA A 788 -36.61 -4.18 16.75
C ALA A 788 -38.05 -4.16 16.19
N GLN A 789 -38.26 -4.64 14.97
CA GLN A 789 -39.59 -4.72 14.34
C GLN A 789 -40.50 -5.70 15.07
N PHE A 790 -39.98 -6.86 15.48
CA PHE A 790 -40.76 -7.84 16.29
C PHE A 790 -41.13 -7.31 17.67
N THR A 791 -40.27 -6.49 18.29
CA THR A 791 -40.60 -5.81 19.54
C THR A 791 -41.74 -4.81 19.34
N VAL A 792 -41.70 -4.00 18.30
CA VAL A 792 -42.79 -3.08 17.94
C VAL A 792 -44.10 -3.88 17.71
N ALA A 793 -44.02 -4.96 16.94
CA ALA A 793 -45.20 -5.81 16.68
C ALA A 793 -45.81 -6.37 17.98
N ARG A 794 -45.00 -6.86 18.91
CA ARG A 794 -45.46 -7.40 20.22
C ARG A 794 -46.17 -6.34 21.05
N ILE A 795 -45.63 -5.11 21.08
CA ILE A 795 -46.27 -4.02 21.83
C ILE A 795 -47.58 -3.59 21.17
N GLN A 796 -47.60 -3.49 19.84
CA GLN A 796 -48.84 -3.19 19.11
C GLN A 796 -49.91 -4.27 19.29
N GLU A 797 -49.52 -5.55 19.30
CA GLU A 797 -50.41 -6.67 19.63
C GLU A 797 -50.98 -6.52 21.05
N ALA A 798 -50.14 -6.20 22.06
CA ALA A 798 -50.56 -5.97 23.43
C ALA A 798 -51.52 -4.77 23.57
N MET A 799 -51.47 -3.80 22.68
CA MET A 799 -52.36 -2.65 22.58
C MET A 799 -53.65 -2.93 21.77
N GLY A 800 -53.84 -4.14 21.26
CA GLY A 800 -54.97 -4.47 20.39
C GLY A 800 -54.87 -3.94 18.97
N ARG A 801 -53.70 -3.39 18.55
CA ARG A 801 -53.47 -2.83 17.22
C ARG A 801 -52.97 -3.91 16.27
N TYR A 802 -53.79 -4.94 16.03
CA TYR A 802 -53.40 -6.18 15.34
C TYR A 802 -52.95 -5.96 13.89
N GLY A 803 -53.56 -5.02 13.16
CA GLY A 803 -53.19 -4.69 11.77
C GLY A 803 -51.82 -4.04 11.67
N ASP A 804 -51.47 -3.17 12.61
CA ASP A 804 -50.16 -2.52 12.68
C ASP A 804 -49.11 -3.55 13.09
N ALA A 805 -49.43 -4.43 14.06
CA ALA A 805 -48.55 -5.50 14.48
C ALA A 805 -48.21 -6.47 13.33
N ALA A 806 -49.20 -6.86 12.52
CA ALA A 806 -48.96 -7.69 11.33
C ALA A 806 -48.06 -7.02 10.31
N ARG A 807 -48.13 -5.70 10.12
CA ARG A 807 -47.20 -4.95 9.25
C ARG A 807 -45.81 -4.97 9.82
N ALA A 808 -45.62 -4.70 11.09
CA ALA A 808 -44.31 -4.71 11.73
C ALA A 808 -43.65 -6.10 11.68
N VAL A 809 -44.40 -7.20 11.82
CA VAL A 809 -43.88 -8.55 11.61
C VAL A 809 -43.38 -8.74 10.20
N ARG A 810 -44.15 -8.33 9.18
CA ARG A 810 -43.73 -8.45 7.78
C ARG A 810 -42.44 -7.66 7.48
N GLU A 811 -42.34 -6.44 8.02
CA GLU A 811 -41.12 -5.65 7.90
C GLU A 811 -39.92 -6.35 8.56
N GLY A 812 -40.09 -6.91 9.76
CA GLY A 812 -39.07 -7.69 10.44
C GLY A 812 -38.63 -8.92 9.63
N VAL A 813 -39.57 -9.64 9.02
CA VAL A 813 -39.29 -10.81 8.17
C VAL A 813 -38.52 -10.42 6.91
N ARG A 814 -38.81 -9.25 6.32
CA ARG A 814 -38.04 -8.76 5.16
C ARG A 814 -36.57 -8.55 5.47
N LEU A 815 -36.25 -8.17 6.69
CA LEU A 815 -34.87 -7.95 7.15
C LEU A 815 -34.12 -9.26 7.50
N LEU A 816 -34.85 -10.41 7.58
CA LEU A 816 -34.22 -11.72 7.82
C LEU A 816 -33.58 -12.27 6.53
N PRO A 817 -32.49 -13.04 6.65
CA PRO A 817 -31.93 -13.79 5.54
C PRO A 817 -32.97 -14.83 5.03
N PRO A 818 -32.95 -15.18 3.73
CA PRO A 818 -33.98 -16.00 3.10
C PRO A 818 -34.29 -17.32 3.82
N GLU A 819 -33.26 -17.99 4.36
CA GLU A 819 -33.33 -19.24 5.10
C GLU A 819 -34.04 -19.13 6.47
N ALA A 820 -34.07 -17.94 7.06
CA ALA A 820 -34.69 -17.69 8.37
C ALA A 820 -36.11 -17.14 8.28
N ARG A 821 -36.67 -16.97 7.08
CA ARG A 821 -38.02 -16.44 6.83
C ARG A 821 -39.17 -17.45 7.06
N PRO A 822 -39.02 -18.77 6.80
CA PRO A 822 -40.08 -19.72 7.00
C PRO A 822 -40.57 -19.77 8.46
N GLY A 823 -41.88 -19.90 8.66
CA GLY A 823 -42.50 -20.05 9.99
C GLY A 823 -43.11 -18.79 10.62
N TRP A 824 -42.76 -17.60 10.13
CA TRP A 824 -43.32 -16.33 10.62
C TRP A 824 -44.72 -16.03 10.09
N ASP A 825 -45.17 -16.67 9.03
CA ASP A 825 -46.48 -16.51 8.44
C ASP A 825 -47.61 -16.90 9.41
N ALA A 826 -47.37 -17.85 10.33
CA ALA A 826 -48.30 -18.24 11.35
C ALA A 826 -48.65 -17.10 12.35
N TRP A 827 -47.62 -16.29 12.72
CA TRP A 827 -47.87 -15.13 13.58
C TRP A 827 -48.66 -14.03 12.81
N VAL A 828 -48.30 -13.76 11.57
CA VAL A 828 -49.03 -12.81 10.73
C VAL A 828 -50.48 -13.24 10.54
N ALA A 829 -50.74 -14.53 10.21
CA ALA A 829 -52.09 -15.06 10.03
C ALA A 829 -52.95 -14.97 11.30
N ARG A 830 -52.33 -15.23 12.47
CA ARG A 830 -53.00 -15.07 13.81
C ARG A 830 -53.41 -13.61 14.04
N LEU A 831 -52.49 -12.67 13.82
CA LEU A 831 -52.76 -11.24 13.99
C LEU A 831 -53.87 -10.75 13.05
N GLU A 832 -53.86 -11.17 11.79
CA GLU A 832 -54.91 -10.85 10.83
C GLU A 832 -56.31 -11.49 11.19
N GLY A 833 -56.26 -12.68 11.81
CA GLY A 833 -57.45 -13.28 12.36
C GLY A 833 -58.01 -12.47 13.51
N GLN A 834 -57.17 -12.07 14.47
CA GLN A 834 -57.57 -11.21 15.60
C GLN A 834 -58.08 -9.83 15.12
N GLN A 835 -57.44 -9.25 14.09
CA GLN A 835 -57.92 -7.99 13.49
C GLN A 835 -59.35 -8.13 12.91
N ARG A 836 -59.62 -9.22 12.18
CA ARG A 836 -60.96 -9.48 11.63
C ARG A 836 -61.99 -9.68 12.74
N GLN A 837 -61.67 -10.45 13.76
CA GLN A 837 -62.54 -10.68 14.92
C GLN A 837 -62.84 -9.34 15.63
N HIS A 838 -61.84 -8.56 15.93
CA HIS A 838 -61.98 -7.26 16.61
C HIS A 838 -62.81 -6.28 15.79
N MET A 839 -62.64 -6.27 14.46
CA MET A 839 -63.48 -5.43 13.57
C MET A 839 -64.93 -5.90 13.54
N GLU A 840 -65.16 -7.22 13.59
CA GLU A 840 -66.54 -7.75 13.65
C GLU A 840 -67.21 -7.47 14.99
N GLU A 841 -66.46 -7.61 16.12
CA GLU A 841 -66.95 -7.26 17.47
C GLU A 841 -67.30 -5.76 17.50
N ARG A 842 -66.46 -4.87 17.03
CA ARG A 842 -66.76 -3.40 16.91
C ARG A 842 -67.96 -3.13 16.03
N ARG A 843 -68.06 -3.82 14.90
CA ARG A 843 -69.23 -3.69 14.01
C ARG A 843 -70.52 -4.13 14.68
N GLN A 844 -70.49 -5.22 15.42
CA GLN A 844 -71.66 -5.69 16.20
C GLN A 844 -72.03 -4.72 17.33
N GLN A 845 -71.03 -4.19 18.04
CA GLN A 845 -71.22 -3.18 19.07
C GLN A 845 -71.82 -1.89 18.51
N PHE A 846 -71.33 -1.43 17.33
CA PHE A 846 -71.89 -0.29 16.61
C PHE A 846 -73.35 -0.52 16.19
N LEU A 847 -73.67 -1.71 15.68
CA LEU A 847 -75.03 -2.08 15.28
C LEU A 847 -75.99 -2.23 16.48
N SER A 848 -75.47 -2.60 17.69
CA SER A 848 -76.25 -2.75 18.92
C SER A 848 -76.44 -1.43 19.69
N ASN A 849 -75.61 -0.43 19.51
CA ASN A 849 -75.74 0.85 20.24
C ASN A 849 -75.20 2.06 19.39
N PRO A 850 -75.94 2.50 18.37
CA PRO A 850 -75.42 3.52 17.47
C PRO A 850 -75.20 4.92 18.07
N GLN A 851 -75.76 5.19 19.29
CA GLN A 851 -75.70 6.53 19.89
C GLN A 851 -74.43 6.76 20.76
N GLU A 852 -73.73 5.75 21.23
CA GLU A 852 -72.52 5.93 22.03
C GLU A 852 -71.31 6.41 21.26
N GLU A 853 -71.19 5.99 19.98
CA GLU A 853 -70.04 6.36 19.14
C GLU A 853 -70.11 7.79 18.59
N GLU A 854 -71.33 8.33 18.43
CA GLU A 854 -71.52 9.74 18.08
C GLU A 854 -71.04 10.66 19.23
N THR A 855 -71.20 10.22 20.47
CA THR A 855 -70.77 10.96 21.68
C THR A 855 -69.25 10.82 21.87
N GLU A 856 -68.65 9.67 21.54
CA GLU A 856 -67.20 9.44 21.67
C GLU A 856 -66.43 10.19 20.60
N ASN A 857 -67.00 10.30 19.37
CA ASN A 857 -66.43 11.12 18.29
C ASN A 857 -66.53 12.64 18.55
N LEU A 858 -67.53 13.09 19.27
CA LEU A 858 -67.71 14.49 19.68
C LEU A 858 -66.79 14.87 20.85
N LEU A 859 -66.20 13.91 21.58
CA LEU A 859 -65.32 14.12 22.71
C LEU A 859 -63.82 13.94 22.31
N ARG A 860 -63.53 13.59 21.04
CA ARG A 860 -62.13 13.59 20.54
C ARG A 860 -61.65 15.01 20.37
N PRO A 861 -60.46 15.38 20.88
CA PRO A 861 -59.91 16.71 20.59
C PRO A 861 -59.70 16.84 19.05
N VAL A 862 -60.14 17.93 18.49
CA VAL A 862 -59.89 18.29 17.10
C VAL A 862 -58.36 18.42 16.87
N GLY A 863 -57.74 17.41 16.23
CA GLY A 863 -56.32 17.47 15.96
C GLY A 863 -55.62 16.14 15.65
N GLU A 864 -56.29 14.99 15.77
CA GLU A 864 -55.74 13.72 15.35
C GLU A 864 -56.33 13.26 14.03
N GLU A 865 -55.75 13.74 12.89
CA GLU A 865 -55.96 13.10 11.61
C GLU A 865 -55.23 11.74 11.59
N PRO A 866 -55.82 10.70 10.97
CA PRO A 866 -55.17 9.38 10.86
C PRO A 866 -54.07 9.49 9.81
N GLN A 867 -52.83 9.40 10.25
CA GLN A 867 -51.69 9.06 9.40
C GLN A 867 -51.40 7.58 9.41
#